data_504e784e14cbd5263165173a695b0e8d
#
_entry.id   504e784e14cbd5263165173a695b0e8d
#
_cell.length_a   1.000
_cell.length_b   1.000
_cell.length_c   1.000
_cell.angle_alpha   90.00
_cell.angle_beta   90.00
_cell.angle_gamma   90.00
#
_symmetry.space_group_name_H-M   'P 1'
#
loop_
_entity.id
_entity.type
_entity.pdbx_description
1 polymer ?
#
loop_
_entity_poly.entity_id
_entity_poly.type
_entity_poly.pdbx_seq_one_letter_code
_entity_poly.pdbx_strand_id
1 'polypeptide(L)'
;MVRPDGSVIKALNPRNTWIPVEIDTEGHIDIYVEAASNPILLAQPPFQPTEDGDKLTASTDAYYTLKQADLVVVHDEIRELIADIMTLSGLAAQLPEDSERRWEIRRALDRSMDRIDLFDVASTASAARAELAPVLARPAHDSAQTMTAIGHAHIDSAWLWPLRETRRKVARTISNQLNLIENDPTHLFAFPAAQHSAWLEEDHPDLFARLQKAVADGRIIPVGGMWVESDANLPGGEAMCRQLLYGQRYFMEKFGHHCPEVWLPDSFGYSGALPQLAKLAGAQWFLTQKISWNQVDKFPHHSFWWEGIDGTRIFTHFPPADTYGSDLSARDLEHARSNFQDKGRANSSLVPFGYGDGGGGPTREMLAQARRVADLDGSPKLTIEPPATFFSRAEAEHEDPGAWVGELYLELHRGTFTSQYEVKKGNRRNEHLLRDAELWCATAAVRGLMDYPGERLAEIWRTICLYQFHDILPGSAIAWVYREVVADHRRISDELTELIHHAQELLAGEGDEQVVFDSSPMTRPWASTVAMGAGVAPTIAHRVQAEDAADGFVVDNGLLRLTVDEHGLITHLVDPASGRDAIPAGQRGNLLQIHPDFPNMWDAWDIDPFYANNVTDLDDGRATMSRNGDSVTISVTRTFGDSRATQSLTVNPGDPRVKVRTHVDWHERDSLLKLSWPVDVHTDHADYEIEMGHITRPTHTNTSWDAFRFEVHAHRWVYISEPGFGVAIANSGTYGWNVSRHPKDNGGTWSVARA
;
A
#
# COMPACT_ATOMS: atom_id res chain seq x y z
N MET A 1 8.37 -25.81 -13.92
CA MET A 1 8.60 -27.06 -14.67
C MET A 1 7.48 -28.05 -14.34
N VAL A 2 7.02 -28.76 -15.34
CA VAL A 2 5.86 -29.64 -15.24
C VAL A 2 6.18 -31.01 -15.85
N ARG A 3 5.46 -32.06 -15.40
CA ARG A 3 5.49 -33.40 -15.99
C ARG A 3 4.69 -33.43 -17.31
N PRO A 4 4.78 -34.52 -18.09
CA PRO A 4 3.99 -34.67 -19.32
C PRO A 4 2.47 -34.56 -19.13
N ASP A 5 1.96 -34.88 -17.96
CA ASP A 5 0.54 -34.76 -17.59
C ASP A 5 0.12 -33.33 -17.20
N GLY A 6 1.04 -32.37 -17.21
CA GLY A 6 0.83 -30.98 -16.82
C GLY A 6 0.98 -30.72 -15.32
N SER A 7 1.17 -31.73 -14.50
CA SER A 7 1.35 -31.53 -13.05
C SER A 7 2.64 -30.78 -12.73
N VAL A 8 2.57 -29.81 -11.79
CA VAL A 8 3.71 -28.96 -11.44
C VAL A 8 4.71 -29.72 -10.57
N ILE A 9 5.96 -29.83 -11.03
CA ILE A 9 7.07 -30.38 -10.24
C ILE A 9 7.54 -29.34 -9.23
N LYS A 10 8.18 -28.28 -9.73
CA LYS A 10 8.75 -27.19 -8.96
C LYS A 10 9.14 -26.04 -9.90
N ALA A 11 9.17 -24.83 -9.38
CA ALA A 11 9.67 -23.69 -10.14
C ALA A 11 11.19 -23.53 -10.04
N LEU A 12 11.74 -22.91 -11.08
CA LEU A 12 13.08 -22.35 -11.07
C LEU A 12 13.01 -20.82 -11.03
N ASN A 13 13.85 -20.21 -10.22
CA ASN A 13 14.10 -18.78 -10.18
C ASN A 13 15.55 -18.52 -9.73
N PRO A 14 16.07 -17.30 -9.75
CA PRO A 14 17.46 -17.00 -9.40
C PRO A 14 17.89 -17.47 -7.99
N ARG A 15 16.94 -17.69 -7.07
CA ARG A 15 17.18 -18.16 -5.71
C ARG A 15 16.88 -19.65 -5.51
N ASN A 16 16.15 -20.26 -6.44
CA ASN A 16 15.82 -21.68 -6.45
C ASN A 16 16.17 -22.27 -7.81
N THR A 17 17.45 -22.60 -8.00
CA THR A 17 18.03 -22.96 -9.30
C THR A 17 18.01 -24.46 -9.60
N TRP A 18 17.33 -25.28 -8.80
CA TRP A 18 17.32 -26.74 -8.92
C TRP A 18 15.91 -27.30 -8.80
N ILE A 19 15.69 -28.47 -9.40
CA ILE A 19 14.50 -29.30 -9.22
C ILE A 19 14.90 -30.73 -8.87
N PRO A 20 14.09 -31.46 -8.10
CA PRO A 20 14.25 -32.90 -7.97
C PRO A 20 13.78 -33.55 -9.28
N VAL A 21 14.50 -34.55 -9.73
CA VAL A 21 14.14 -35.32 -10.91
C VAL A 21 14.11 -36.80 -10.54
N GLU A 22 13.08 -37.49 -10.99
CA GLU A 22 12.96 -38.94 -10.92
C GLU A 22 13.28 -39.50 -12.31
N ILE A 23 14.24 -40.43 -12.37
CA ILE A 23 14.60 -41.11 -13.61
C ILE A 23 13.74 -42.36 -13.68
N ASP A 24 13.06 -42.57 -14.80
CA ASP A 24 12.27 -43.77 -15.00
C ASP A 24 13.14 -45.05 -15.14
N THR A 25 12.50 -46.20 -15.20
CA THR A 25 13.19 -47.49 -15.31
C THR A 25 13.95 -47.68 -16.59
N GLU A 26 13.75 -46.85 -17.59
CA GLU A 26 14.41 -46.87 -18.92
C GLU A 26 15.56 -45.84 -19.00
N GLY A 27 15.74 -45.01 -17.92
CA GLY A 27 16.78 -44.00 -17.86
C GLY A 27 16.41 -42.69 -18.55
N HIS A 28 15.12 -42.45 -18.80
CA HIS A 28 14.60 -41.25 -19.44
C HIS A 28 13.97 -40.28 -18.43
N ILE A 29 14.04 -38.99 -18.73
CA ILE A 29 13.37 -37.91 -18.00
C ILE A 29 12.70 -37.01 -19.02
N ASP A 30 11.38 -36.93 -18.97
CA ASP A 30 10.59 -35.99 -19.74
C ASP A 30 10.07 -34.86 -18.83
N ILE A 31 10.51 -33.64 -19.09
CA ILE A 31 10.08 -32.44 -18.41
C ILE A 31 9.77 -31.31 -19.39
N TYR A 32 8.72 -30.55 -19.08
CA TYR A 32 8.38 -29.35 -19.84
C TYR A 32 8.73 -28.11 -19.03
N VAL A 33 9.20 -27.06 -19.71
CA VAL A 33 9.60 -25.80 -19.11
C VAL A 33 8.72 -24.70 -19.67
N GLU A 34 7.87 -24.10 -18.82
CA GLU A 34 7.30 -22.81 -19.12
C GLU A 34 8.34 -21.73 -18.80
N ALA A 35 8.75 -20.97 -19.79
CA ALA A 35 9.68 -19.86 -19.63
C ALA A 35 8.90 -18.54 -19.63
N ALA A 36 9.10 -17.72 -18.61
CA ALA A 36 8.63 -16.34 -18.57
C ALA A 36 9.84 -15.40 -18.61
N SER A 37 9.85 -14.51 -19.58
CA SER A 37 10.92 -13.54 -19.76
C SER A 37 10.38 -12.14 -19.43
N ASN A 38 10.49 -11.73 -18.16
CA ASN A 38 10.26 -10.35 -17.79
C ASN A 38 11.61 -9.65 -17.65
N PRO A 39 11.71 -8.37 -18.06
CA PRO A 39 12.90 -7.57 -17.83
C PRO A 39 13.24 -7.52 -16.34
N ILE A 40 14.54 -7.60 -16.00
CA ILE A 40 15.00 -7.37 -14.62
C ILE A 40 15.22 -5.88 -14.43
N LEU A 41 14.18 -5.14 -14.14
CA LEU A 41 14.23 -3.69 -14.01
C LEU A 41 15.06 -3.23 -12.78
N LEU A 42 15.11 -4.05 -11.73
CA LEU A 42 15.95 -3.80 -10.54
C LEU A 42 17.47 -3.80 -10.82
N ALA A 43 17.92 -4.37 -11.94
CA ALA A 43 19.34 -4.37 -12.32
C ALA A 43 19.77 -3.05 -12.99
N GLN A 44 18.83 -2.21 -13.40
CA GLN A 44 19.07 -0.87 -13.91
C GLN A 44 19.36 0.10 -12.75
N PRO A 45 19.96 1.28 -12.98
CA PRO A 45 20.03 2.30 -11.92
C PRO A 45 18.66 2.45 -11.27
N PRO A 46 18.54 2.36 -9.92
CA PRO A 46 17.28 2.11 -9.27
C PRO A 46 16.22 3.10 -9.72
N PHE A 47 15.13 2.54 -10.29
CA PHE A 47 13.90 3.27 -10.55
C PHE A 47 13.98 4.41 -11.57
N GLN A 48 14.97 4.39 -12.45
CA GLN A 48 14.99 5.29 -13.60
C GLN A 48 13.92 4.88 -14.63
N PRO A 49 13.32 5.84 -15.36
CA PRO A 49 12.42 5.53 -16.47
C PRO A 49 13.06 4.57 -17.46
N THR A 50 12.31 3.54 -17.87
CA THR A 50 12.78 2.52 -18.82
C THR A 50 11.69 2.19 -19.85
N GLU A 51 12.12 1.97 -21.08
CA GLU A 51 11.23 1.50 -22.15
C GLU A 51 10.67 0.10 -21.84
N ASP A 52 11.39 -0.71 -21.07
CA ASP A 52 11.01 -2.08 -20.71
C ASP A 52 9.82 -2.15 -19.74
N GLY A 53 9.45 -1.05 -19.09
CA GLY A 53 8.28 -0.94 -18.23
C GLY A 53 6.94 -0.85 -18.96
N ASP A 54 6.93 -0.82 -20.30
CA ASP A 54 5.71 -0.73 -21.09
C ASP A 54 5.75 -1.73 -22.25
N LYS A 55 4.68 -2.50 -22.44
CA LYS A 55 4.52 -3.43 -23.55
C LYS A 55 4.64 -2.77 -24.93
N LEU A 56 4.30 -1.47 -25.03
CA LEU A 56 4.34 -0.74 -26.30
C LEU A 56 5.73 -0.27 -26.67
N THR A 57 6.63 -0.12 -25.72
CA THR A 57 7.98 0.40 -25.88
C THR A 57 9.07 -0.63 -25.63
N ALA A 58 8.74 -1.72 -24.91
CA ALA A 58 9.69 -2.79 -24.61
C ALA A 58 10.25 -3.43 -25.91
N SER A 59 11.54 -3.73 -25.89
CA SER A 59 12.19 -4.44 -27.00
C SER A 59 11.57 -5.83 -27.22
N THR A 60 11.57 -6.27 -28.47
CA THR A 60 11.22 -7.64 -28.86
C THR A 60 12.42 -8.58 -28.83
N ASP A 61 13.60 -8.10 -28.53
CA ASP A 61 14.83 -8.89 -28.47
C ASP A 61 14.79 -9.90 -27.32
N ALA A 62 15.46 -11.02 -27.49
CA ALA A 62 15.57 -12.03 -26.45
C ALA A 62 16.59 -11.59 -25.37
N TYR A 63 16.09 -11.23 -24.17
CA TYR A 63 16.94 -10.82 -23.04
C TYR A 63 17.68 -11.98 -22.38
N TYR A 64 17.17 -13.19 -22.50
CA TYR A 64 17.69 -14.35 -21.78
C TYR A 64 17.98 -15.51 -22.71
N THR A 65 19.10 -16.16 -22.47
CA THR A 65 19.52 -17.36 -23.17
C THR A 65 19.79 -18.46 -22.16
N LEU A 66 19.21 -19.65 -22.37
CA LEU A 66 19.55 -20.82 -21.57
C LEU A 66 21.01 -21.18 -21.84
N LYS A 67 21.89 -21.04 -20.84
CA LYS A 67 23.31 -21.32 -20.96
C LYS A 67 23.68 -22.71 -20.48
N GLN A 68 22.98 -23.20 -19.45
CA GLN A 68 23.35 -24.44 -18.77
C GLN A 68 22.11 -25.10 -18.17
N ALA A 69 22.00 -26.41 -18.31
CA ALA A 69 21.05 -27.28 -17.64
C ALA A 69 21.74 -28.62 -17.42
N ASP A 70 22.14 -28.89 -16.17
CA ASP A 70 22.91 -30.07 -15.80
C ASP A 70 22.07 -31.04 -14.97
N LEU A 71 22.25 -32.32 -15.20
CA LEU A 71 21.84 -33.37 -14.27
C LEU A 71 22.97 -33.58 -13.28
N VAL A 72 22.71 -33.37 -12.00
CA VAL A 72 23.73 -33.40 -10.96
C VAL A 72 23.36 -34.37 -9.84
N VAL A 73 24.38 -34.92 -9.19
CA VAL A 73 24.26 -35.64 -7.91
C VAL A 73 24.68 -34.68 -6.79
N VAL A 74 23.81 -34.46 -5.83
CA VAL A 74 24.08 -33.58 -4.70
C VAL A 74 24.73 -34.39 -3.57
N HIS A 75 25.89 -33.94 -3.11
CA HIS A 75 26.55 -34.48 -1.93
C HIS A 75 26.05 -33.78 -0.64
N ASP A 76 25.14 -34.40 0.09
CA ASP A 76 24.51 -33.81 1.26
C ASP A 76 25.54 -33.40 2.35
N GLU A 77 26.58 -34.21 2.61
CA GLU A 77 27.63 -33.85 3.57
C GLU A 77 28.39 -32.58 3.20
N ILE A 78 28.63 -32.34 1.91
CA ILE A 78 29.27 -31.10 1.46
C ILE A 78 28.31 -29.91 1.65
N ARG A 79 27.04 -30.08 1.32
CA ARG A 79 26.02 -29.03 1.52
C ARG A 79 25.89 -28.67 3.01
N GLU A 80 25.83 -29.65 3.87
CA GLU A 80 25.75 -29.43 5.31
C GLU A 80 27.07 -28.79 5.85
N LEU A 81 28.24 -29.17 5.34
CA LEU A 81 29.51 -28.52 5.67
C LEU A 81 29.52 -27.04 5.29
N ILE A 82 29.04 -26.70 4.10
CA ILE A 82 28.91 -25.31 3.65
C ILE A 82 28.02 -24.52 4.62
N ALA A 83 26.87 -25.08 5.01
CA ALA A 83 25.98 -24.45 5.96
C ALA A 83 26.59 -24.29 7.36
N ASP A 84 27.35 -25.28 7.85
CA ASP A 84 28.08 -25.19 9.12
C ASP A 84 29.10 -24.05 9.09
N ILE A 85 29.89 -23.98 8.03
CA ILE A 85 30.92 -22.93 7.83
C ILE A 85 30.27 -21.55 7.71
N MET A 86 29.23 -21.40 6.89
CA MET A 86 28.52 -20.10 6.69
C MET A 86 27.90 -19.61 8.01
N THR A 87 27.26 -20.49 8.77
CA THR A 87 26.68 -20.15 10.08
C THR A 87 27.74 -19.63 11.03
N LEU A 88 28.83 -20.41 11.24
CA LEU A 88 29.86 -20.07 12.20
C LEU A 88 30.71 -18.87 11.78
N SER A 89 31.06 -18.77 10.50
CA SER A 89 31.83 -17.63 10.00
C SER A 89 31.01 -16.34 10.09
N GLY A 90 29.69 -16.40 9.74
CA GLY A 90 28.77 -15.30 9.92
C GLY A 90 28.62 -14.87 11.38
N LEU A 91 28.47 -15.83 12.31
CA LEU A 91 28.38 -15.53 13.73
C LEU A 91 29.69 -14.89 14.24
N ALA A 92 30.85 -15.47 13.90
CA ALA A 92 32.15 -14.91 14.30
C ALA A 92 32.35 -13.46 13.79
N ALA A 93 31.76 -13.09 12.67
CA ALA A 93 31.81 -11.75 12.14
C ALA A 93 31.00 -10.74 12.97
N GLN A 94 29.93 -11.17 13.64
CA GLN A 94 29.07 -10.31 14.46
C GLN A 94 29.53 -10.19 15.91
N LEU A 95 30.27 -11.19 16.43
CA LEU A 95 30.76 -11.17 17.80
C LEU A 95 31.90 -10.14 18.00
N PRO A 96 32.01 -9.51 19.20
CA PRO A 96 33.09 -8.58 19.51
C PRO A 96 34.49 -9.18 19.25
N GLU A 97 35.43 -8.31 18.86
CA GLU A 97 36.77 -8.76 18.45
C GLU A 97 37.59 -9.43 19.59
N ASP A 98 37.35 -9.05 20.80
CA ASP A 98 37.94 -9.57 22.04
C ASP A 98 37.14 -10.72 22.66
N SER A 99 36.07 -11.18 22.02
CA SER A 99 35.22 -12.27 22.51
C SER A 99 35.92 -13.61 22.39
N GLU A 100 36.05 -14.36 23.51
CA GLU A 100 36.57 -15.74 23.54
C GLU A 100 35.78 -16.65 22.59
N ARG A 101 34.45 -16.46 22.51
CA ARG A 101 33.57 -17.21 21.63
C ARG A 101 33.92 -17.01 20.13
N ARG A 102 34.25 -15.79 19.74
CA ARG A 102 34.71 -15.48 18.37
C ARG A 102 36.00 -16.28 18.02
N TRP A 103 36.95 -16.29 18.92
CA TRP A 103 38.22 -16.98 18.70
C TRP A 103 38.09 -18.50 18.75
N GLU A 104 37.23 -19.05 19.61
CA GLU A 104 36.90 -20.47 19.63
C GLU A 104 36.32 -20.91 18.26
N ILE A 105 35.35 -20.15 17.71
CA ILE A 105 34.76 -20.43 16.42
C ILE A 105 35.83 -20.38 15.31
N ARG A 106 36.63 -19.33 15.27
CA ARG A 106 37.72 -19.20 14.27
C ARG A 106 38.66 -20.36 14.26
N ARG A 107 39.09 -20.79 15.46
CA ARG A 107 40.00 -21.98 15.59
C ARG A 107 39.33 -23.27 15.14
N ALA A 108 38.04 -23.42 15.37
CA ALA A 108 37.31 -24.58 14.86
C ALA A 108 37.21 -24.57 13.33
N LEU A 109 36.94 -23.38 12.74
CA LEU A 109 36.92 -23.19 11.27
C LEU A 109 38.33 -23.54 10.68
N ASP A 110 39.41 -23.05 11.25
CA ASP A 110 40.79 -23.37 10.80
C ASP A 110 41.00 -24.88 10.79
N ARG A 111 40.73 -25.59 11.91
CA ARG A 111 40.88 -27.05 12.00
C ARG A 111 39.97 -27.77 10.98
N SER A 112 38.76 -27.27 10.74
CA SER A 112 37.85 -27.84 9.74
C SER A 112 38.44 -27.71 8.35
N MET A 113 39.00 -26.54 8.00
CA MET A 113 39.65 -26.33 6.70
C MET A 113 40.87 -27.27 6.50
N ASP A 114 41.66 -27.50 7.54
CA ASP A 114 42.80 -28.43 7.52
C ASP A 114 42.39 -29.88 7.22
N ARG A 115 41.13 -30.25 7.45
CA ARG A 115 40.58 -31.59 7.14
C ARG A 115 40.16 -31.78 5.69
N ILE A 116 39.99 -30.71 4.92
CA ILE A 116 39.44 -30.79 3.57
C ILE A 116 40.54 -31.10 2.57
N ASP A 117 40.41 -32.21 1.86
CA ASP A 117 41.14 -32.46 0.62
C ASP A 117 40.42 -31.82 -0.54
N LEU A 118 41.03 -30.79 -1.13
CA LEU A 118 40.41 -30.03 -2.26
C LEU A 118 40.28 -30.88 -3.53
N PHE A 119 41.00 -32.01 -3.64
CA PHE A 119 40.87 -32.95 -4.76
C PHE A 119 39.80 -34.02 -4.50
N ASP A 120 39.39 -34.21 -3.25
CA ASP A 120 38.35 -35.17 -2.85
C ASP A 120 37.55 -34.64 -1.62
N VAL A 121 36.80 -33.56 -1.85
CA VAL A 121 36.02 -32.93 -0.79
C VAL A 121 34.93 -33.87 -0.26
N ALA A 122 34.36 -34.72 -1.11
CA ALA A 122 33.27 -35.60 -0.73
C ALA A 122 33.71 -36.63 0.36
N SER A 123 34.88 -37.19 0.29
CA SER A 123 35.39 -38.15 1.26
C SER A 123 35.80 -37.49 2.57
N THR A 124 36.16 -36.21 2.57
CA THR A 124 36.71 -35.49 3.72
C THR A 124 35.69 -34.55 4.42
N ALA A 125 34.57 -34.26 3.81
CA ALA A 125 33.56 -33.36 4.36
C ALA A 125 33.07 -33.74 5.75
N SER A 126 32.84 -35.03 6.02
CA SER A 126 32.40 -35.53 7.33
C SER A 126 33.43 -35.26 8.41
N ALA A 127 34.72 -35.43 8.10
CA ALA A 127 35.83 -35.17 9.06
C ALA A 127 35.94 -33.65 9.35
N ALA A 128 35.73 -32.79 8.33
CA ALA A 128 35.70 -31.35 8.50
C ALA A 128 34.53 -30.90 9.37
N ARG A 129 33.33 -31.45 9.17
CA ARG A 129 32.17 -31.21 10.01
C ARG A 129 32.35 -31.62 11.47
N ALA A 130 33.02 -32.73 11.71
CA ALA A 130 33.31 -33.21 13.06
C ALA A 130 34.13 -32.20 13.91
N GLU A 131 34.98 -31.38 13.29
CA GLU A 131 35.71 -30.29 13.97
C GLU A 131 34.79 -29.12 14.36
N LEU A 132 33.69 -28.90 13.63
CA LEU A 132 32.72 -27.82 13.87
C LEU A 132 31.64 -28.25 14.87
N ALA A 133 31.30 -29.51 14.96
CA ALA A 133 30.18 -30.02 15.75
C ALA A 133 30.20 -29.59 17.23
N PRO A 134 31.33 -29.59 17.97
CA PRO A 134 31.36 -29.14 19.37
C PRO A 134 31.02 -27.66 19.55
N VAL A 135 31.37 -26.83 18.56
CA VAL A 135 31.10 -25.38 18.58
C VAL A 135 29.67 -25.10 18.23
N LEU A 136 29.09 -25.84 17.29
CA LEU A 136 27.67 -25.76 16.92
C LEU A 136 26.75 -26.28 18.04
N ALA A 137 27.17 -27.24 18.81
CA ALA A 137 26.38 -27.84 19.89
C ALA A 137 26.33 -27.00 21.18
N ARG A 138 27.05 -25.87 21.26
CA ARG A 138 27.05 -25.04 22.45
C ARG A 138 25.73 -24.23 22.53
N PRO A 139 24.92 -24.44 23.60
CA PRO A 139 23.60 -23.79 23.68
C PRO A 139 23.71 -22.28 23.95
N ALA A 140 22.74 -21.54 23.47
CA ALA A 140 22.61 -20.13 23.75
C ALA A 140 22.41 -19.86 25.25
N HIS A 141 22.78 -18.66 25.67
CA HIS A 141 22.58 -18.24 27.06
C HIS A 141 21.08 -18.19 27.41
N ASP A 142 20.74 -18.47 28.68
CA ASP A 142 19.34 -18.50 29.14
C ASP A 142 18.62 -17.16 28.95
N SER A 143 19.35 -16.05 29.05
CA SER A 143 18.84 -14.71 28.82
C SER A 143 18.86 -14.26 27.35
N ALA A 144 19.23 -15.13 26.41
CA ALA A 144 19.20 -14.78 24.98
C ALA A 144 17.77 -14.47 24.54
N GLN A 145 17.65 -13.48 23.66
CA GLN A 145 16.36 -13.14 23.06
C GLN A 145 15.80 -14.34 22.31
N THR A 146 14.49 -14.55 22.42
CA THR A 146 13.77 -15.58 21.67
C THR A 146 13.19 -14.98 20.39
N MET A 147 13.51 -15.55 19.25
CA MET A 147 12.97 -15.16 17.97
C MET A 147 12.09 -16.25 17.38
N THR A 148 10.87 -15.88 17.03
CA THR A 148 9.99 -16.70 16.20
C THR A 148 10.32 -16.44 14.75
N ALA A 149 10.72 -17.49 14.02
CA ALA A 149 10.85 -17.43 12.58
C ALA A 149 9.62 -18.00 11.88
N ILE A 150 9.19 -17.37 10.79
CA ILE A 150 8.13 -17.91 9.91
C ILE A 150 8.54 -17.71 8.47
N GLY A 151 8.48 -18.78 7.67
CA GLY A 151 8.69 -18.70 6.23
C GLY A 151 7.68 -17.75 5.61
N HIS A 152 8.12 -16.85 4.76
CA HIS A 152 7.30 -15.83 4.14
C HIS A 152 7.82 -15.52 2.73
N ALA A 153 6.94 -15.12 1.84
CA ALA A 153 7.28 -14.52 0.57
C ALA A 153 6.32 -13.36 0.34
N HIS A 154 6.79 -12.14 0.45
CA HIS A 154 6.06 -11.00 -0.06
C HIS A 154 5.98 -11.11 -1.59
N ILE A 155 4.79 -10.99 -2.16
CA ILE A 155 4.57 -11.10 -3.61
C ILE A 155 3.74 -9.91 -4.05
N ASP A 156 4.37 -8.98 -4.74
CA ASP A 156 3.65 -7.86 -5.32
C ASP A 156 2.66 -8.33 -6.37
N SER A 157 1.37 -8.00 -6.17
CA SER A 157 0.31 -8.35 -7.11
C SER A 157 0.53 -7.71 -8.49
N ALA A 158 1.18 -6.55 -8.53
CA ALA A 158 1.80 -5.92 -9.69
C ALA A 158 2.79 -4.86 -9.18
N TRP A 159 3.91 -4.69 -9.86
CA TRP A 159 4.91 -3.68 -9.53
C TRP A 159 5.82 -3.42 -10.73
N LEU A 160 7.02 -4.01 -10.77
CA LEU A 160 7.92 -4.01 -11.94
C LEU A 160 7.52 -5.08 -12.97
N TRP A 161 6.33 -5.63 -12.82
CA TRP A 161 5.70 -6.63 -13.69
C TRP A 161 4.17 -6.50 -13.63
N PRO A 162 3.47 -6.92 -14.71
CA PRO A 162 2.01 -6.86 -14.77
C PRO A 162 1.36 -8.02 -13.99
N LEU A 163 0.05 -7.86 -13.68
CA LEU A 163 -0.78 -8.84 -12.96
C LEU A 163 -0.65 -10.27 -13.51
N ARG A 164 -0.62 -10.43 -14.83
CA ARG A 164 -0.48 -11.74 -15.48
C ARG A 164 0.80 -12.48 -15.09
N GLU A 165 1.87 -11.76 -14.79
CA GLU A 165 3.12 -12.36 -14.33
C GLU A 165 3.05 -12.77 -12.86
N THR A 166 2.31 -12.05 -12.06
CA THR A 166 2.10 -12.41 -10.65
C THR A 166 1.36 -13.72 -10.52
N ARG A 167 0.38 -14.01 -11.38
CA ARG A 167 -0.29 -15.32 -11.45
C ARG A 167 0.75 -16.45 -11.60
N ARG A 168 1.78 -16.27 -12.44
CA ARG A 168 2.88 -17.22 -12.58
C ARG A 168 3.82 -17.25 -11.36
N LYS A 169 4.10 -16.07 -10.75
CA LYS A 169 4.95 -15.98 -9.56
C LYS A 169 4.33 -16.75 -8.40
N VAL A 170 3.03 -16.61 -8.16
CA VAL A 170 2.30 -17.34 -7.11
C VAL A 170 2.44 -18.86 -7.29
N ALA A 171 2.23 -19.36 -8.51
CA ALA A 171 2.41 -20.80 -8.80
C ALA A 171 3.85 -21.26 -8.56
N ARG A 172 4.84 -20.43 -8.92
CA ARG A 172 6.26 -20.70 -8.65
C ARG A 172 6.55 -20.76 -7.15
N THR A 173 6.08 -19.78 -6.40
CA THR A 173 6.28 -19.70 -4.95
C THR A 173 5.66 -20.91 -4.26
N ILE A 174 4.37 -21.18 -4.48
CA ILE A 174 3.67 -22.29 -3.82
C ILE A 174 4.29 -23.64 -4.17
N SER A 175 4.65 -23.89 -5.43
CA SER A 175 5.31 -25.15 -5.80
C SER A 175 6.67 -25.32 -5.11
N ASN A 176 7.43 -24.23 -4.92
CA ASN A 176 8.70 -24.27 -4.19
C ASN A 176 8.49 -24.51 -2.69
N GLN A 177 7.51 -23.83 -2.06
CA GLN A 177 7.26 -24.01 -0.63
C GLN A 177 6.70 -25.38 -0.31
N LEU A 178 5.79 -25.92 -1.12
CA LEU A 178 5.31 -27.30 -0.98
C LEU A 178 6.47 -28.33 -1.07
N ASN A 179 7.39 -28.13 -2.01
CA ASN A 179 8.56 -28.99 -2.10
C ASN A 179 9.47 -28.89 -0.85
N LEU A 180 9.64 -27.70 -0.26
CA LEU A 180 10.40 -27.55 1.00
C LEU A 180 9.66 -28.23 2.16
N ILE A 181 8.33 -28.10 2.25
CA ILE A 181 7.50 -28.72 3.29
C ILE A 181 7.58 -30.25 3.22
N GLU A 182 7.60 -30.82 2.02
CA GLU A 182 7.74 -32.25 1.79
C GLU A 182 9.12 -32.80 2.25
N ASN A 183 10.16 -31.97 2.22
CA ASN A 183 11.54 -32.36 2.51
C ASN A 183 12.06 -31.88 3.88
N ASP A 184 11.37 -30.94 4.55
CA ASP A 184 11.75 -30.44 5.87
C ASP A 184 10.52 -30.36 6.79
N PRO A 185 10.47 -31.23 7.84
CA PRO A 185 9.32 -31.29 8.73
C PRO A 185 9.18 -30.06 9.64
N THR A 186 10.18 -29.20 9.73
CA THR A 186 10.12 -27.98 10.54
C THR A 186 9.59 -26.76 9.78
N HIS A 187 9.58 -26.82 8.45
CA HIS A 187 9.21 -25.67 7.65
C HIS A 187 7.72 -25.33 7.75
N LEU A 188 7.43 -24.08 8.14
CA LEU A 188 6.11 -23.45 8.10
C LEU A 188 6.17 -22.23 7.18
N PHE A 189 5.08 -21.95 6.49
CA PHE A 189 5.01 -20.85 5.54
C PHE A 189 3.75 -20.01 5.74
N ALA A 190 3.92 -18.70 6.00
CA ALA A 190 2.84 -17.72 6.06
C ALA A 190 2.50 -17.24 4.64
N PHE A 191 1.23 -17.31 4.26
CA PHE A 191 0.78 -16.97 2.92
C PHE A 191 -0.34 -15.92 2.98
N PRO A 192 -0.04 -14.64 2.73
CA PRO A 192 -1.02 -13.56 2.69
C PRO A 192 -1.75 -13.52 1.35
N ALA A 193 -2.78 -12.67 1.26
CA ALA A 193 -3.55 -12.31 0.06
C ALA A 193 -4.43 -13.42 -0.52
N ALA A 194 -5.75 -13.32 -0.29
CA ALA A 194 -6.74 -14.26 -0.82
C ALA A 194 -6.75 -14.29 -2.36
N GLN A 195 -6.52 -13.16 -3.02
CA GLN A 195 -6.42 -13.05 -4.48
C GLN A 195 -5.37 -13.99 -5.07
N HIS A 196 -4.22 -14.15 -4.41
CA HIS A 196 -3.17 -15.04 -4.87
C HIS A 196 -3.63 -16.51 -4.85
N SER A 197 -4.34 -16.90 -3.80
CA SER A 197 -4.94 -18.23 -3.72
C SER A 197 -6.04 -18.44 -4.77
N ALA A 198 -6.85 -17.39 -5.05
CA ALA A 198 -7.90 -17.45 -6.06
C ALA A 198 -7.32 -17.63 -7.48
N TRP A 199 -6.22 -16.97 -7.80
CA TRP A 199 -5.52 -17.18 -9.06
C TRP A 199 -4.96 -18.60 -9.19
N LEU A 200 -4.44 -19.14 -8.09
CA LEU A 200 -3.93 -20.52 -8.10
C LEU A 200 -5.07 -21.54 -8.28
N GLU A 201 -6.24 -21.32 -7.65
CA GLU A 201 -7.44 -22.14 -7.84
C GLU A 201 -7.90 -22.15 -9.30
N GLU A 202 -7.86 -20.98 -9.96
CA GLU A 202 -8.28 -20.82 -11.35
C GLU A 202 -7.30 -21.44 -12.34
N ASP A 203 -5.99 -21.16 -12.18
CA ASP A 203 -4.98 -21.50 -13.20
C ASP A 203 -4.34 -22.89 -12.99
N HIS A 204 -4.26 -23.34 -11.73
CA HIS A 204 -3.53 -24.56 -11.33
C HIS A 204 -4.28 -25.35 -10.24
N PRO A 205 -5.46 -25.92 -10.55
CA PRO A 205 -6.31 -26.59 -9.57
C PRO A 205 -5.64 -27.74 -8.82
N ASP A 206 -4.74 -28.49 -9.47
CA ASP A 206 -3.98 -29.57 -8.82
C ASP A 206 -3.00 -29.02 -7.78
N LEU A 207 -2.33 -27.91 -8.08
CA LEU A 207 -1.45 -27.23 -7.15
C LEU A 207 -2.24 -26.60 -5.98
N PHE A 208 -3.43 -26.08 -6.29
CA PHE A 208 -4.35 -25.55 -5.29
C PHE A 208 -4.83 -26.64 -4.31
N ALA A 209 -5.13 -27.85 -4.81
CA ALA A 209 -5.48 -28.98 -3.94
C ALA A 209 -4.32 -29.36 -3.01
N ARG A 210 -3.07 -29.31 -3.46
CA ARG A 210 -1.88 -29.51 -2.61
C ARG A 210 -1.74 -28.39 -1.58
N LEU A 211 -2.03 -27.15 -1.96
CA LEU A 211 -2.09 -26.01 -1.04
C LEU A 211 -3.13 -26.22 0.05
N GLN A 212 -4.36 -26.60 -0.31
CA GLN A 212 -5.43 -26.92 0.66
C GLN A 212 -5.00 -27.99 1.66
N LYS A 213 -4.35 -29.06 1.18
CA LYS A 213 -3.82 -30.09 2.06
C LYS A 213 -2.74 -29.54 3.00
N ALA A 214 -1.81 -28.74 2.51
CA ALA A 214 -0.75 -28.16 3.34
C ALA A 214 -1.31 -27.19 4.40
N VAL A 215 -2.39 -26.47 4.09
CA VAL A 215 -3.09 -25.62 5.07
C VAL A 215 -3.80 -26.51 6.12
N ALA A 216 -4.50 -27.55 5.71
CA ALA A 216 -5.15 -28.50 6.64
C ALA A 216 -4.14 -29.20 7.56
N ASP A 217 -2.94 -29.50 7.06
CA ASP A 217 -1.83 -30.07 7.82
C ASP A 217 -1.12 -29.02 8.72
N GLY A 218 -1.53 -27.75 8.69
CA GLY A 218 -0.93 -26.63 9.47
C GLY A 218 0.48 -26.23 9.01
N ARG A 219 0.86 -26.55 7.77
CA ARG A 219 2.19 -26.30 7.22
C ARG A 219 2.27 -25.00 6.40
N ILE A 220 1.18 -24.63 5.75
CA ILE A 220 0.96 -23.31 5.17
C ILE A 220 -0.15 -22.64 5.98
N ILE A 221 0.11 -21.41 6.39
CA ILE A 221 -0.76 -20.65 7.29
C ILE A 221 -1.26 -19.44 6.53
N PRO A 222 -2.55 -19.38 6.15
CA PRO A 222 -3.13 -18.15 5.64
C PRO A 222 -3.03 -17.04 6.69
N VAL A 223 -2.55 -15.87 6.32
CA VAL A 223 -2.38 -14.69 7.20
C VAL A 223 -2.99 -13.44 6.58
N GLY A 224 -3.17 -12.38 7.36
CA GLY A 224 -3.57 -11.05 6.90
C GLY A 224 -5.06 -10.86 6.73
N GLY A 225 -5.80 -11.87 6.29
CA GLY A 225 -7.25 -11.83 6.18
C GLY A 225 -7.81 -10.85 5.15
N MET A 226 -7.00 -10.27 4.28
CA MET A 226 -7.40 -9.31 3.25
C MET A 226 -7.44 -9.94 1.85
N TRP A 227 -8.17 -9.30 0.93
CA TRP A 227 -8.21 -9.73 -0.46
C TRP A 227 -6.85 -9.62 -1.14
N VAL A 228 -6.16 -8.48 -0.94
CA VAL A 228 -4.75 -8.25 -1.27
C VAL A 228 -4.05 -7.58 -0.08
N GLU A 229 -2.73 -7.49 -0.11
CA GLU A 229 -1.97 -6.58 0.76
C GLU A 229 -2.19 -5.13 0.27
N SER A 230 -3.30 -4.54 0.72
CA SER A 230 -3.82 -3.27 0.22
C SER A 230 -2.96 -2.08 0.65
N ASP A 231 -2.96 -1.00 -0.14
CA ASP A 231 -2.73 0.33 0.40
C ASP A 231 -3.68 0.58 1.58
N ALA A 232 -3.22 1.24 2.62
CA ALA A 232 -3.97 1.42 3.86
C ALA A 232 -4.22 2.90 4.22
N ASN A 233 -4.08 3.79 3.22
CA ASN A 233 -4.33 5.22 3.32
C ASN A 233 -5.33 5.74 2.28
N LEU A 234 -5.33 5.17 1.07
CA LEU A 234 -6.07 5.72 -0.07
C LEU A 234 -7.43 5.04 -0.34
N PRO A 235 -7.63 3.73 -0.08
CA PRO A 235 -8.94 3.12 -0.22
C PRO A 235 -9.96 3.75 0.72
N GLY A 236 -11.22 3.89 0.29
CA GLY A 236 -12.29 4.36 1.15
C GLY A 236 -12.65 3.35 2.24
N GLY A 237 -13.32 3.81 3.31
CA GLY A 237 -13.66 2.96 4.46
C GLY A 237 -14.48 1.72 4.09
N GLU A 238 -15.43 1.83 3.16
CA GLU A 238 -16.17 0.66 2.64
C GLU A 238 -15.26 -0.31 1.91
N ALA A 239 -14.32 0.19 1.09
CA ALA A 239 -13.38 -0.64 0.37
C ALA A 239 -12.46 -1.41 1.34
N MET A 240 -11.98 -0.78 2.41
CA MET A 240 -11.19 -1.45 3.45
C MET A 240 -12.01 -2.54 4.17
N CYS A 241 -13.29 -2.31 4.44
CA CYS A 241 -14.20 -3.35 4.93
C CYS A 241 -14.29 -4.52 3.93
N ARG A 242 -14.39 -4.22 2.63
CA ARG A 242 -14.47 -5.26 1.58
C ARG A 242 -13.17 -6.05 1.42
N GLN A 243 -12.01 -5.40 1.57
CA GLN A 243 -10.72 -6.09 1.61
C GLN A 243 -10.73 -7.20 2.67
N LEU A 244 -11.11 -6.86 3.91
CA LEU A 244 -11.18 -7.81 5.02
C LEU A 244 -12.32 -8.84 4.84
N LEU A 245 -13.50 -8.40 4.41
CA LEU A 245 -14.65 -9.27 4.22
C LEU A 245 -14.39 -10.35 3.16
N TYR A 246 -13.91 -9.95 1.98
CA TYR A 246 -13.65 -10.90 0.89
C TYR A 246 -12.45 -11.80 1.20
N GLY A 247 -11.42 -11.29 1.83
CA GLY A 247 -10.26 -12.08 2.22
C GLY A 247 -10.61 -13.13 3.27
N GLN A 248 -11.17 -12.72 4.41
CA GLN A 248 -11.58 -13.63 5.49
C GLN A 248 -12.59 -14.68 5.00
N ARG A 249 -13.58 -14.24 4.21
CA ARG A 249 -14.58 -15.13 3.65
C ARG A 249 -13.96 -16.18 2.72
N TYR A 250 -13.07 -15.77 1.82
CA TYR A 250 -12.38 -16.70 0.93
C TYR A 250 -11.56 -17.73 1.71
N PHE A 251 -10.75 -17.28 2.68
CA PHE A 251 -9.97 -18.20 3.50
C PHE A 251 -10.84 -19.17 4.31
N MET A 252 -11.95 -18.69 4.84
CA MET A 252 -12.88 -19.55 5.54
C MET A 252 -13.56 -20.57 4.60
N GLU A 253 -14.01 -20.14 3.42
CA GLU A 253 -14.69 -21.02 2.44
C GLU A 253 -13.74 -22.06 1.84
N LYS A 254 -12.48 -21.68 1.55
CA LYS A 254 -11.53 -22.55 0.84
C LYS A 254 -10.65 -23.38 1.76
N PHE A 255 -10.35 -22.88 2.96
CA PHE A 255 -9.40 -23.50 3.88
C PHE A 255 -9.96 -23.76 5.28
N GLY A 256 -11.19 -23.32 5.60
CA GLY A 256 -11.73 -23.39 6.96
C GLY A 256 -10.93 -22.57 7.99
N HIS A 257 -10.20 -21.57 7.53
CA HIS A 257 -9.28 -20.79 8.35
C HIS A 257 -9.73 -19.33 8.43
N HIS A 258 -9.73 -18.78 9.66
CA HIS A 258 -9.91 -17.36 9.92
C HIS A 258 -8.55 -16.77 10.34
N CYS A 259 -8.08 -15.72 9.67
CA CYS A 259 -6.82 -15.06 10.00
C CYS A 259 -7.01 -14.20 11.25
N PRO A 260 -6.29 -14.48 12.35
CA PRO A 260 -6.43 -13.71 13.58
C PRO A 260 -5.55 -12.44 13.60
N GLU A 261 -4.75 -12.22 12.59
CA GLU A 261 -3.92 -11.02 12.43
C GLU A 261 -4.14 -10.34 11.07
N VAL A 262 -4.01 -9.03 11.03
CA VAL A 262 -3.77 -8.27 9.80
C VAL A 262 -2.27 -8.25 9.54
N TRP A 263 -1.88 -8.55 8.30
CA TRP A 263 -0.49 -8.71 7.88
C TRP A 263 -0.20 -7.87 6.65
N LEU A 264 0.39 -6.69 6.85
CA LEU A 264 0.69 -5.71 5.79
C LEU A 264 2.16 -5.28 5.90
N PRO A 265 3.10 -6.09 5.42
CA PRO A 265 4.52 -5.84 5.67
C PRO A 265 5.06 -4.64 4.90
N ASP A 266 4.47 -4.26 3.75
CA ASP A 266 5.06 -3.28 2.84
C ASP A 266 4.15 -2.11 2.45
N SER A 267 2.94 -1.96 3.01
CA SER A 267 2.06 -0.81 2.73
C SER A 267 2.65 0.50 3.26
N PHE A 268 2.37 1.62 2.58
CA PHE A 268 3.10 2.89 2.75
C PHE A 268 2.50 3.81 3.83
N GLY A 269 2.37 3.28 5.03
CA GLY A 269 1.70 3.92 6.16
C GLY A 269 0.27 3.42 6.34
N TYR A 270 -0.32 3.69 7.51
CA TYR A 270 -1.57 3.08 7.95
C TYR A 270 -2.47 4.10 8.62
N SER A 271 -3.69 4.19 8.12
CA SER A 271 -4.73 5.08 8.64
C SER A 271 -5.10 4.75 10.09
N GLY A 272 -5.38 5.79 10.86
CA GLY A 272 -5.87 5.63 12.24
C GLY A 272 -7.24 4.96 12.36
N ALA A 273 -7.95 4.68 11.28
CA ALA A 273 -9.19 3.89 11.29
C ALA A 273 -8.95 2.36 11.27
N LEU A 274 -7.77 1.92 10.86
CA LEU A 274 -7.50 0.49 10.64
C LEU A 274 -7.61 -0.38 11.91
N PRO A 275 -7.22 0.05 13.13
CA PRO A 275 -7.44 -0.73 14.35
C PRO A 275 -8.90 -1.15 14.56
N GLN A 276 -9.86 -0.24 14.36
CA GLN A 276 -11.28 -0.53 14.46
C GLN A 276 -11.71 -1.57 13.41
N LEU A 277 -11.35 -1.35 12.15
CA LEU A 277 -11.72 -2.23 11.03
C LEU A 277 -11.18 -3.64 11.23
N ALA A 278 -9.91 -3.76 11.63
CA ALA A 278 -9.27 -5.03 11.93
C ALA A 278 -9.97 -5.78 13.07
N LYS A 279 -10.27 -5.09 14.19
CA LYS A 279 -10.98 -5.70 15.33
C LYS A 279 -12.40 -6.15 14.95
N LEU A 280 -13.14 -5.35 14.17
CA LEU A 280 -14.47 -5.70 13.69
C LEU A 280 -14.46 -6.89 12.70
N ALA A 281 -13.38 -7.07 11.95
CA ALA A 281 -13.15 -8.23 11.09
C ALA A 281 -12.68 -9.48 11.87
N GLY A 282 -12.53 -9.40 13.20
CA GLY A 282 -12.14 -10.51 14.07
C GLY A 282 -10.63 -10.63 14.29
N ALA A 283 -9.81 -9.74 13.74
CA ALA A 283 -8.38 -9.74 13.99
C ALA A 283 -8.07 -9.33 15.44
N GLN A 284 -7.06 -9.96 16.01
CA GLN A 284 -6.55 -9.69 17.36
C GLN A 284 -5.26 -8.87 17.29
N TRP A 285 -4.49 -9.06 16.23
CA TRP A 285 -3.12 -8.55 16.07
C TRP A 285 -2.89 -7.87 14.73
N PHE A 286 -1.87 -7.04 14.68
CA PHE A 286 -1.41 -6.35 13.47
C PHE A 286 0.10 -6.47 13.29
N LEU A 287 0.53 -6.71 12.05
CA LEU A 287 1.95 -6.78 11.69
C LEU A 287 2.27 -5.87 10.51
N THR A 288 3.33 -5.09 10.68
CA THR A 288 4.05 -4.42 9.60
C THR A 288 5.52 -4.23 9.96
N GLN A 289 6.37 -3.99 8.96
CA GLN A 289 7.75 -3.54 9.17
C GLN A 289 8.04 -2.21 8.44
N LYS A 290 7.16 -1.75 7.55
CA LYS A 290 7.45 -0.62 6.64
C LYS A 290 7.82 0.68 7.36
N ILE A 291 7.29 0.92 8.56
CA ILE A 291 7.61 2.12 9.36
C ILE A 291 9.10 2.18 9.76
N SER A 292 9.83 1.06 9.72
CA SER A 292 11.29 1.05 9.91
C SER A 292 12.06 1.83 8.84
N TRP A 293 11.40 2.15 7.71
CA TRP A 293 11.98 2.93 6.60
C TRP A 293 11.87 4.44 6.81
N ASN A 294 11.32 4.91 7.92
CA ASN A 294 11.28 6.34 8.24
C ASN A 294 12.65 6.98 8.06
N GLN A 295 12.67 8.15 7.39
CA GLN A 295 13.91 8.83 7.02
C GLN A 295 14.60 9.50 8.21
N VAL A 296 13.85 10.00 9.19
CA VAL A 296 14.37 10.80 10.30
C VAL A 296 13.99 10.22 11.65
N ASP A 297 12.71 10.00 11.89
CA ASP A 297 12.24 9.60 13.21
C ASP A 297 12.12 8.08 13.34
N LYS A 298 13.01 7.49 14.14
CA LYS A 298 12.94 6.07 14.46
C LYS A 298 11.74 5.79 15.34
N PHE A 299 10.89 4.82 14.92
CA PHE A 299 9.72 4.45 15.70
C PHE A 299 10.15 3.87 17.07
N PRO A 300 9.50 4.31 18.19
CA PRO A 300 9.99 4.02 19.54
C PRO A 300 9.68 2.61 20.06
N HIS A 301 8.86 1.82 19.39
CA HIS A 301 8.40 0.50 19.81
C HIS A 301 8.49 -0.53 18.70
N HIS A 302 8.64 -1.80 19.06
CA HIS A 302 8.43 -2.95 18.18
C HIS A 302 7.18 -3.75 18.55
N SER A 303 6.83 -3.80 19.86
CA SER A 303 5.61 -4.45 20.35
C SER A 303 4.82 -3.45 21.22
N PHE A 304 3.61 -3.08 20.79
CA PHE A 304 2.85 -2.00 21.42
C PHE A 304 1.36 -2.10 21.13
N TRP A 305 0.56 -1.30 21.87
CA TRP A 305 -0.84 -1.09 21.52
C TRP A 305 -0.98 0.04 20.51
N TRP A 306 -1.54 -0.26 19.35
CA TRP A 306 -1.95 0.76 18.40
C TRP A 306 -3.40 1.12 18.64
N GLU A 307 -3.67 2.41 18.95
CA GLU A 307 -4.99 2.96 19.24
C GLU A 307 -5.50 3.77 18.04
N GLY A 308 -6.66 3.38 17.53
CA GLY A 308 -7.33 4.07 16.43
C GLY A 308 -8.08 5.33 16.85
N ILE A 309 -8.67 6.01 15.85
CA ILE A 309 -9.41 7.28 16.04
C ILE A 309 -10.66 7.13 16.93
N ASP A 310 -11.18 5.93 17.10
CA ASP A 310 -12.34 5.62 17.95
C ASP A 310 -11.96 5.08 19.34
N GLY A 311 -10.65 4.99 19.63
CA GLY A 311 -10.11 4.41 20.87
C GLY A 311 -9.95 2.88 20.85
N THR A 312 -10.28 2.20 19.75
CA THR A 312 -10.03 0.77 19.61
C THR A 312 -8.53 0.50 19.58
N ARG A 313 -8.09 -0.51 20.35
CA ARG A 313 -6.68 -0.93 20.42
C ARG A 313 -6.47 -2.30 19.81
N ILE A 314 -5.36 -2.44 19.07
CA ILE A 314 -4.88 -3.70 18.53
C ILE A 314 -3.41 -3.90 18.91
N PHE A 315 -3.04 -5.09 19.40
CA PHE A 315 -1.65 -5.38 19.71
C PHE A 315 -0.87 -5.52 18.39
N THR A 316 0.20 -4.74 18.29
CA THR A 316 0.96 -4.54 17.05
C THR A 316 2.40 -4.96 17.23
N HIS A 317 2.97 -5.61 16.21
CA HIS A 317 4.39 -5.94 16.19
C HIS A 317 5.05 -5.49 14.89
N PHE A 318 6.19 -4.82 15.03
CA PHE A 318 7.11 -4.51 13.94
C PHE A 318 8.33 -5.43 14.05
N PRO A 319 8.57 -6.33 13.07
CA PRO A 319 9.77 -7.16 13.06
C PRO A 319 11.05 -6.33 13.18
N PRO A 320 11.87 -6.52 14.23
CA PRO A 320 13.05 -5.68 14.47
C PRO A 320 14.20 -5.96 13.51
N ALA A 321 14.06 -6.94 12.62
CA ALA A 321 14.96 -7.17 11.49
C ALA A 321 14.86 -6.08 10.40
N ASP A 322 13.86 -5.18 10.50
CA ASP A 322 13.55 -4.11 9.55
C ASP A 322 13.35 -4.63 8.11
N THR A 323 12.92 -5.88 8.00
CA THR A 323 12.63 -6.56 6.73
C THR A 323 11.57 -7.64 6.91
N TYR A 324 10.80 -7.90 5.85
CA TYR A 324 9.90 -9.05 5.74
C TYR A 324 10.58 -10.25 5.06
N GLY A 325 11.84 -10.11 4.66
CA GLY A 325 12.58 -11.08 3.84
C GLY A 325 13.96 -11.42 4.39
N SER A 326 14.09 -11.64 5.72
CA SER A 326 15.37 -12.07 6.32
C SER A 326 15.90 -13.36 5.68
N ASP A 327 17.21 -13.46 5.55
CA ASP A 327 17.90 -14.70 5.15
C ASP A 327 18.32 -15.56 6.35
N LEU A 328 17.96 -15.14 7.57
CA LEU A 328 18.35 -15.73 8.85
C LEU A 328 19.87 -15.77 9.08
N SER A 329 20.63 -14.94 8.37
CA SER A 329 22.06 -14.79 8.62
C SER A 329 22.33 -14.23 10.02
N ALA A 330 23.53 -14.48 10.54
CA ALA A 330 23.95 -13.91 11.80
C ALA A 330 23.86 -12.38 11.82
N ARG A 331 24.06 -11.72 10.67
CA ARG A 331 23.89 -10.27 10.51
C ARG A 331 22.45 -9.83 10.76
N ASP A 332 21.49 -10.48 10.13
CA ASP A 332 20.08 -10.12 10.26
C ASP A 332 19.55 -10.41 11.68
N LEU A 333 19.96 -11.55 12.26
CA LEU A 333 19.56 -11.90 13.62
C LEU A 333 20.18 -10.97 14.67
N GLU A 334 21.45 -10.57 14.50
CA GLU A 334 22.10 -9.61 15.39
C GLU A 334 21.51 -8.19 15.21
N HIS A 335 21.17 -7.80 13.98
CA HIS A 335 20.45 -6.55 13.74
C HIS A 335 19.10 -6.58 14.47
N ALA A 336 18.31 -7.62 14.30
CA ALA A 336 17.02 -7.75 14.97
C ALA A 336 17.16 -7.67 16.50
N ARG A 337 18.17 -8.35 17.07
CA ARG A 337 18.44 -8.33 18.51
C ARG A 337 18.83 -6.94 19.00
N SER A 338 19.76 -6.29 18.33
CA SER A 338 20.30 -4.98 18.73
C SER A 338 19.28 -3.87 18.54
N ASN A 339 18.46 -3.96 17.49
CA ASN A 339 17.46 -2.97 17.10
C ASN A 339 16.19 -3.00 17.97
N PHE A 340 15.83 -4.15 18.58
CA PHE A 340 14.63 -4.30 19.39
C PHE A 340 14.51 -3.21 20.46
N GLN A 341 13.42 -2.44 20.47
CA GLN A 341 13.28 -1.25 21.35
C GLN A 341 12.71 -1.58 22.72
N ASP A 342 11.95 -2.67 22.85
CA ASP A 342 11.22 -3.00 24.09
C ASP A 342 12.03 -3.89 25.05
N LYS A 343 13.38 -3.78 25.00
CA LYS A 343 14.30 -4.51 25.86
C LYS A 343 13.98 -4.30 27.34
N GLY A 344 13.97 -5.38 28.10
CA GLY A 344 13.65 -5.38 29.53
C GLY A 344 12.16 -5.34 29.85
N ARG A 345 11.29 -5.16 28.85
CA ARG A 345 9.83 -5.26 28.95
C ARG A 345 9.29 -6.50 28.26
N ALA A 346 9.92 -6.90 27.15
CA ALA A 346 9.65 -8.12 26.40
C ALA A 346 10.96 -8.76 25.94
N ASN A 347 10.93 -10.07 25.66
CA ASN A 347 12.08 -10.83 25.17
C ASN A 347 11.80 -11.56 23.84
N SER A 348 10.60 -11.47 23.32
CA SER A 348 10.19 -12.15 22.07
C SER A 348 10.11 -11.18 20.90
N SER A 349 10.55 -11.64 19.72
CA SER A 349 10.32 -10.95 18.44
C SER A 349 10.01 -11.92 17.30
N LEU A 350 9.41 -11.42 16.22
CA LEU A 350 9.10 -12.19 15.01
C LEU A 350 10.10 -11.82 13.91
N VAL A 351 10.54 -12.82 13.14
CA VAL A 351 11.41 -12.66 11.97
C VAL A 351 10.79 -13.42 10.79
N PRO A 352 10.08 -12.75 9.89
CA PRO A 352 9.68 -13.32 8.62
C PRO A 352 10.93 -13.57 7.76
N PHE A 353 11.06 -14.77 7.18
CA PHE A 353 12.24 -15.11 6.39
C PHE A 353 11.88 -15.70 5.02
N GLY A 354 12.67 -15.35 4.02
CA GLY A 354 12.47 -15.75 2.63
C GLY A 354 12.50 -14.54 1.71
N TYR A 355 12.96 -14.72 0.48
CA TYR A 355 13.07 -13.64 -0.50
C TYR A 355 11.69 -13.10 -0.89
N GLY A 356 11.49 -11.79 -0.75
CA GLY A 356 10.25 -11.07 -1.01
C GLY A 356 10.12 -10.49 -2.41
N ASP A 357 9.19 -9.56 -2.56
CA ASP A 357 8.74 -8.82 -3.74
C ASP A 357 8.31 -9.74 -4.90
N GLY A 358 9.21 -10.50 -5.45
CA GLY A 358 8.97 -11.43 -6.55
C GLY A 358 8.59 -12.85 -6.15
N GLY A 359 8.31 -13.12 -4.87
CA GLY A 359 7.87 -14.44 -4.42
C GLY A 359 8.95 -15.51 -4.41
N GLY A 360 10.21 -15.16 -4.19
CA GLY A 360 11.31 -16.11 -4.05
C GLY A 360 11.13 -17.08 -2.88
N GLY A 361 10.65 -16.54 -1.76
CA GLY A 361 10.35 -17.26 -0.52
C GLY A 361 11.56 -17.89 0.16
N PRO A 362 11.33 -18.69 1.19
CA PRO A 362 12.34 -19.50 1.85
C PRO A 362 13.07 -20.45 0.92
N THR A 363 14.33 -20.70 1.24
CA THR A 363 15.17 -21.69 0.56
C THR A 363 15.61 -22.78 1.52
N ARG A 364 16.10 -23.91 0.99
CA ARG A 364 16.67 -24.99 1.80
C ARG A 364 17.88 -24.55 2.62
N GLU A 365 18.63 -23.56 2.11
CA GLU A 365 19.81 -22.97 2.78
C GLU A 365 19.37 -22.18 4.03
N MET A 366 18.29 -21.40 3.94
CA MET A 366 17.71 -20.70 5.09
C MET A 366 17.20 -21.67 6.15
N LEU A 367 16.56 -22.78 5.76
CA LEU A 367 16.13 -23.82 6.71
C LEU A 367 17.33 -24.53 7.36
N ALA A 368 18.39 -24.77 6.61
CA ALA A 368 19.63 -25.30 7.15
C ALA A 368 20.27 -24.33 8.16
N GLN A 369 20.23 -23.03 7.89
CA GLN A 369 20.65 -21.97 8.81
C GLN A 369 19.79 -21.95 10.07
N ALA A 370 18.45 -21.97 9.93
CA ALA A 370 17.52 -21.97 11.05
C ALA A 370 17.76 -23.10 12.03
N ARG A 371 18.04 -24.32 11.54
CA ARG A 371 18.37 -25.48 12.41
C ARG A 371 19.63 -25.25 13.22
N ARG A 372 20.64 -24.57 12.66
CA ARG A 372 21.93 -24.33 13.31
C ARG A 372 21.89 -23.24 14.38
N VAL A 373 21.07 -22.21 14.13
CA VAL A 373 20.93 -21.08 15.06
C VAL A 373 19.81 -21.29 16.08
N ALA A 374 19.10 -22.41 16.05
CA ALA A 374 17.98 -22.68 16.94
C ALA A 374 18.33 -22.46 18.41
N ASP A 375 19.48 -22.96 18.84
CA ASP A 375 20.00 -22.81 20.20
C ASP A 375 21.56 -22.75 20.15
N LEU A 376 22.11 -21.63 19.62
CA LEU A 376 23.54 -21.47 19.38
C LEU A 376 24.11 -20.34 20.23
N ASP A 377 25.13 -20.65 21.04
CA ASP A 377 25.83 -19.65 21.85
C ASP A 377 26.40 -18.50 21.02
N GLY A 378 26.03 -17.27 21.40
CA GLY A 378 26.38 -16.04 20.71
C GLY A 378 25.30 -15.55 19.73
N SER A 379 24.20 -16.30 19.56
CA SER A 379 23.05 -15.97 18.73
C SER A 379 21.77 -15.88 19.59
N PRO A 380 20.73 -15.14 19.15
CA PRO A 380 19.38 -15.32 19.68
C PRO A 380 18.90 -16.76 19.50
N LYS A 381 18.00 -17.22 20.38
CA LYS A 381 17.30 -18.51 20.19
C LYS A 381 16.26 -18.36 19.09
N LEU A 382 16.22 -19.30 18.15
CA LEU A 382 15.30 -19.25 17.00
C LEU A 382 14.37 -20.47 16.98
N THR A 383 13.07 -20.24 16.85
CA THR A 383 12.07 -21.30 16.69
C THR A 383 11.17 -20.99 15.51
N ILE A 384 10.97 -21.99 14.62
CA ILE A 384 9.95 -21.87 13.55
C ILE A 384 8.60 -22.26 14.13
N GLU A 385 7.66 -21.32 14.21
CA GLU A 385 6.31 -21.54 14.77
C GLU A 385 5.28 -20.63 14.12
N PRO A 386 3.95 -20.94 14.24
CA PRO A 386 2.90 -20.10 13.67
C PRO A 386 2.92 -18.67 14.23
N PRO A 387 2.59 -17.65 13.41
CA PRO A 387 2.51 -16.25 13.87
C PRO A 387 1.59 -16.04 15.08
N ALA A 388 0.43 -16.71 15.12
CA ALA A 388 -0.51 -16.62 16.25
C ALA A 388 0.10 -17.09 17.58
N THR A 389 1.02 -18.09 17.55
CA THR A 389 1.75 -18.54 18.74
C THR A 389 2.68 -17.45 19.26
N PHE A 390 3.40 -16.80 18.34
CA PHE A 390 4.24 -15.64 18.68
C PHE A 390 3.40 -14.53 19.30
N PHE A 391 2.34 -14.09 18.62
CA PHE A 391 1.54 -12.95 19.09
C PHE A 391 0.93 -13.20 20.47
N SER A 392 0.36 -14.41 20.70
CA SER A 392 -0.21 -14.77 22.00
C SER A 392 0.83 -14.72 23.11
N ARG A 393 2.07 -15.17 22.84
CA ARG A 393 3.17 -15.11 23.80
C ARG A 393 3.64 -13.67 24.01
N ALA A 394 3.89 -12.93 22.94
CA ALA A 394 4.39 -11.56 22.98
C ALA A 394 3.44 -10.61 23.74
N GLU A 395 2.12 -10.75 23.51
CA GLU A 395 1.10 -9.97 24.21
C GLU A 395 1.06 -10.31 25.72
N ALA A 396 1.21 -11.62 26.06
CA ALA A 396 1.17 -12.07 27.44
C ALA A 396 2.44 -11.74 28.26
N GLU A 397 3.62 -11.71 27.62
CA GLU A 397 4.89 -11.45 28.31
C GLU A 397 5.20 -9.96 28.47
N HIS A 398 4.61 -9.09 27.65
CA HIS A 398 4.98 -7.68 27.66
C HIS A 398 4.44 -6.96 28.89
N GLU A 399 5.35 -6.54 29.78
CA GLU A 399 5.04 -5.82 31.00
C GLU A 399 4.72 -4.37 30.73
N ASP A 400 3.69 -3.82 30.42
CA ASP A 400 3.38 -2.42 30.11
C ASP A 400 3.75 -2.01 28.67
N PRO A 401 3.08 -2.57 27.66
CA PRO A 401 3.24 -2.13 26.27
C PRO A 401 2.85 -0.65 26.14
N GLY A 402 3.73 0.13 25.50
CA GLY A 402 3.40 1.50 25.12
C GLY A 402 2.16 1.56 24.21
N ALA A 403 1.57 2.75 24.09
CA ALA A 403 0.48 2.97 23.15
C ALA A 403 0.85 4.04 22.13
N TRP A 404 0.62 3.76 20.86
CA TRP A 404 0.68 4.75 19.77
C TRP A 404 -0.74 5.10 19.34
N VAL A 405 -1.08 6.40 19.34
CA VAL A 405 -2.44 6.88 19.04
C VAL A 405 -2.50 7.56 17.68
N GLY A 406 -3.48 7.19 16.86
CA GLY A 406 -3.70 7.77 15.55
C GLY A 406 -3.04 7.00 14.41
N GLU A 407 -2.61 7.71 13.36
CA GLU A 407 -2.00 7.08 12.18
C GLU A 407 -0.58 6.56 12.43
N LEU A 408 -0.19 5.52 11.71
CA LEU A 408 1.19 5.11 11.55
C LEU A 408 1.71 5.73 10.24
N TYR A 409 2.20 6.96 10.34
CA TYR A 409 2.70 7.72 9.19
C TYR A 409 4.07 7.18 8.76
N LEU A 410 4.26 6.97 7.45
CA LEU A 410 5.55 6.64 6.87
C LEU A 410 6.25 7.92 6.40
N GLU A 411 7.44 8.20 6.93
CA GLU A 411 8.28 9.32 6.52
C GLU A 411 9.05 9.02 5.23
N LEU A 412 8.36 8.49 4.25
CA LEU A 412 8.88 8.09 2.94
C LEU A 412 7.69 7.89 1.98
N HIS A 413 7.94 7.82 0.68
CA HIS A 413 6.92 7.47 -0.33
C HIS A 413 5.73 8.44 -0.41
N ARG A 414 5.96 9.73 -0.17
CA ARG A 414 4.91 10.76 -0.14
C ARG A 414 4.33 11.07 -1.52
N GLY A 415 5.09 10.82 -2.60
CA GLY A 415 4.63 10.94 -3.98
C GLY A 415 3.48 9.98 -4.30
N THR A 416 3.33 8.89 -3.53
CA THR A 416 2.25 7.92 -3.70
C THR A 416 0.86 8.49 -3.42
N PHE A 417 0.75 9.63 -2.76
CA PHE A 417 -0.51 10.35 -2.60
C PHE A 417 -0.97 11.08 -3.86
N THR A 418 -0.06 11.34 -4.81
CA THR A 418 -0.34 12.14 -6.02
C THR A 418 -0.09 11.39 -7.32
N SER A 419 0.85 10.47 -7.37
CA SER A 419 1.25 9.73 -8.59
C SER A 419 0.07 9.02 -9.25
N GLN A 420 0.03 8.99 -10.59
CA GLN A 420 -0.99 8.28 -11.37
C GLN A 420 -2.44 8.71 -11.07
N TYR A 421 -2.72 10.00 -11.20
CA TYR A 421 -4.01 10.61 -10.88
C TYR A 421 -5.24 9.86 -11.44
N GLU A 422 -5.18 9.37 -12.69
CA GLU A 422 -6.31 8.67 -13.32
C GLU A 422 -6.67 7.35 -12.60
N VAL A 423 -5.70 6.67 -11.99
CA VAL A 423 -5.94 5.48 -11.16
C VAL A 423 -6.67 5.86 -9.88
N LYS A 424 -6.18 6.89 -9.18
CA LYS A 424 -6.76 7.40 -7.93
C LYS A 424 -8.19 7.90 -8.13
N LYS A 425 -8.40 8.68 -9.18
CA LYS A 425 -9.72 9.16 -9.57
C LYS A 425 -10.66 8.02 -9.95
N GLY A 426 -10.16 7.03 -10.71
CA GLY A 426 -10.90 5.84 -11.09
C GLY A 426 -11.32 5.02 -9.88
N ASN A 427 -10.41 4.80 -8.93
CA ASN A 427 -10.71 4.13 -7.68
C ASN A 427 -11.84 4.83 -6.91
N ARG A 428 -11.68 6.11 -6.58
CA ARG A 428 -12.68 6.87 -5.82
C ARG A 428 -14.04 6.90 -6.53
N ARG A 429 -14.04 7.15 -7.84
CA ARG A 429 -15.26 7.16 -8.62
C ARG A 429 -15.99 5.83 -8.57
N ASN A 430 -15.26 4.72 -8.74
CA ASN A 430 -15.87 3.39 -8.76
C ASN A 430 -16.32 2.93 -7.37
N GLU A 431 -15.64 3.29 -6.30
CA GLU A 431 -16.15 3.07 -4.94
C GLU A 431 -17.52 3.75 -4.71
N HIS A 432 -17.64 5.00 -5.16
CA HIS A 432 -18.93 5.73 -5.06
C HIS A 432 -20.01 5.13 -5.97
N LEU A 433 -19.68 4.79 -7.21
CA LEU A 433 -20.63 4.18 -8.14
C LEU A 433 -21.09 2.80 -7.66
N LEU A 434 -20.22 2.00 -7.08
CA LEU A 434 -20.57 0.70 -6.48
C LEU A 434 -21.58 0.88 -5.35
N ARG A 435 -21.35 1.82 -4.43
CA ARG A 435 -22.29 2.14 -3.36
C ARG A 435 -23.65 2.57 -3.93
N ASP A 436 -23.64 3.44 -4.94
CA ASP A 436 -24.88 3.91 -5.57
C ASP A 436 -25.58 2.79 -6.35
N ALA A 437 -24.86 1.93 -7.05
CA ALA A 437 -25.41 0.77 -7.74
C ALA A 437 -26.04 -0.22 -6.75
N GLU A 438 -25.35 -0.57 -5.66
CA GLU A 438 -25.91 -1.40 -4.60
C GLU A 438 -27.21 -0.80 -4.04
N LEU A 439 -27.22 0.52 -3.74
CA LEU A 439 -28.39 1.21 -3.21
C LEU A 439 -29.59 1.15 -4.16
N TRP A 440 -29.41 1.56 -5.42
CA TRP A 440 -30.53 1.68 -6.35
C TRP A 440 -31.00 0.34 -6.90
N CYS A 441 -30.08 -0.60 -7.20
CA CYS A 441 -30.43 -1.93 -7.63
C CYS A 441 -31.13 -2.73 -6.51
N ALA A 442 -30.66 -2.61 -5.25
CA ALA A 442 -31.34 -3.27 -4.12
C ALA A 442 -32.75 -2.67 -3.90
N THR A 443 -32.88 -1.33 -4.01
CA THR A 443 -34.16 -0.65 -3.88
C THR A 443 -35.15 -1.10 -4.97
N ALA A 444 -34.73 -1.23 -6.22
CA ALA A 444 -35.53 -1.71 -7.31
C ALA A 444 -35.88 -3.20 -7.16
N ALA A 445 -34.93 -4.02 -6.72
CA ALA A 445 -35.14 -5.46 -6.51
C ALA A 445 -36.15 -5.75 -5.39
N VAL A 446 -36.06 -5.06 -4.24
CA VAL A 446 -37.04 -5.20 -3.15
C VAL A 446 -38.47 -4.83 -3.58
N ARG A 447 -38.60 -3.93 -4.56
CA ARG A 447 -39.88 -3.57 -5.16
C ARG A 447 -40.32 -4.51 -6.28
N GLY A 448 -39.52 -5.53 -6.62
CA GLY A 448 -39.82 -6.51 -7.67
C GLY A 448 -39.72 -5.94 -9.11
N LEU A 449 -38.95 -4.88 -9.30
CA LEU A 449 -38.77 -4.21 -10.60
C LEU A 449 -37.60 -4.77 -11.41
N MET A 450 -36.62 -5.40 -10.74
CA MET A 450 -35.48 -6.07 -11.37
C MET A 450 -34.90 -7.13 -10.45
N ASP A 451 -34.05 -8.03 -10.99
CA ASP A 451 -33.21 -8.91 -10.17
C ASP A 451 -31.99 -8.16 -9.67
N TYR A 452 -31.58 -8.43 -8.43
CA TYR A 452 -30.37 -7.82 -7.86
C TYR A 452 -29.11 -8.45 -8.46
N PRO A 453 -28.22 -7.65 -9.10
CA PRO A 453 -27.03 -8.16 -9.79
C PRO A 453 -25.86 -8.47 -8.81
N GLY A 454 -26.13 -9.25 -7.76
CA GLY A 454 -25.22 -9.42 -6.63
C GLY A 454 -23.89 -10.07 -6.98
N GLU A 455 -23.88 -11.09 -7.87
CA GLU A 455 -22.64 -11.75 -8.30
C GLU A 455 -21.75 -10.78 -9.08
N ARG A 456 -22.34 -10.03 -10.01
CA ARG A 456 -21.59 -9.06 -10.82
C ARG A 456 -21.02 -7.93 -9.99
N LEU A 457 -21.79 -7.38 -9.05
CA LEU A 457 -21.28 -6.35 -8.12
C LEU A 457 -20.13 -6.88 -7.24
N ALA A 458 -20.21 -8.13 -6.78
CA ALA A 458 -19.13 -8.77 -6.02
C ALA A 458 -17.87 -9.00 -6.88
N GLU A 459 -18.00 -9.33 -8.16
CA GLU A 459 -16.85 -9.42 -9.09
C GLU A 459 -16.18 -8.05 -9.28
N ILE A 460 -16.99 -7.00 -9.50
CA ILE A 460 -16.46 -5.64 -9.64
C ILE A 460 -15.76 -5.21 -8.34
N TRP A 461 -16.35 -5.44 -7.17
CA TRP A 461 -15.71 -5.16 -5.89
C TRP A 461 -14.37 -5.86 -5.75
N ARG A 462 -14.27 -7.16 -6.05
CA ARG A 462 -12.98 -7.88 -5.99
C ARG A 462 -11.94 -7.30 -6.94
N THR A 463 -12.37 -6.84 -8.13
CA THR A 463 -11.48 -6.16 -9.08
C THR A 463 -10.98 -4.81 -8.54
N ILE A 464 -11.87 -4.00 -7.94
CA ILE A 464 -11.47 -2.74 -7.29
C ILE A 464 -10.54 -3.02 -6.12
N CYS A 465 -10.84 -4.00 -5.28
CA CYS A 465 -9.96 -4.42 -4.18
C CYS A 465 -8.57 -4.86 -4.68
N LEU A 466 -8.50 -5.57 -5.81
CA LEU A 466 -7.22 -5.93 -6.43
C LEU A 466 -6.42 -4.69 -6.84
N TYR A 467 -7.08 -3.69 -7.44
CA TYR A 467 -6.42 -2.45 -7.88
C TYR A 467 -6.05 -1.51 -6.73
N GLN A 468 -6.48 -1.80 -5.51
CA GLN A 468 -6.05 -1.14 -4.27
C GLN A 468 -4.76 -1.74 -3.69
N PHE A 469 -4.15 -2.72 -4.36
CA PHE A 469 -2.83 -3.22 -3.99
C PHE A 469 -1.83 -2.06 -3.83
N HIS A 470 -0.93 -2.17 -2.83
CA HIS A 470 -0.10 -1.05 -2.37
C HIS A 470 0.93 -0.50 -3.38
N ASP A 471 1.16 -1.16 -4.53
CA ASP A 471 1.92 -0.60 -5.65
C ASP A 471 1.04 -0.19 -6.84
N ILE A 472 -0.25 -0.58 -6.88
CA ILE A 472 -1.15 -0.17 -7.96
C ILE A 472 -1.78 1.19 -7.66
N LEU A 473 -2.59 1.29 -6.60
CA LEU A 473 -3.29 2.53 -6.25
C LEU A 473 -2.33 3.69 -5.94
N PRO A 474 -1.23 3.48 -5.22
CA PRO A 474 -0.20 4.51 -4.99
C PRO A 474 0.47 5.07 -6.24
N GLY A 475 0.57 4.30 -7.30
CA GLY A 475 1.18 4.79 -8.53
C GLY A 475 2.62 4.35 -8.75
N SER A 476 3.11 3.36 -8.02
CA SER A 476 4.52 2.92 -8.00
C SER A 476 4.84 1.72 -8.90
N ALA A 477 3.87 1.25 -9.70
CA ALA A 477 4.07 0.18 -10.67
C ALA A 477 4.53 0.71 -12.04
N ILE A 478 4.83 -0.22 -12.97
CA ILE A 478 5.22 0.10 -14.34
C ILE A 478 4.04 0.61 -15.20
N ALA A 479 4.34 1.32 -16.27
CA ALA A 479 3.36 1.91 -17.18
C ALA A 479 2.38 0.88 -17.78
N TRP A 480 2.83 -0.35 -18.02
CA TRP A 480 1.96 -1.43 -18.47
C TRP A 480 0.77 -1.65 -17.52
N VAL A 481 1.02 -1.72 -16.22
CA VAL A 481 -0.02 -1.89 -15.19
C VAL A 481 -1.06 -0.78 -15.29
N TYR A 482 -0.62 0.46 -15.41
CA TYR A 482 -1.52 1.62 -15.45
C TYR A 482 -2.37 1.70 -16.71
N ARG A 483 -1.85 1.27 -17.86
CA ARG A 483 -2.67 1.15 -19.08
C ARG A 483 -3.85 0.21 -18.89
N GLU A 484 -3.62 -0.94 -18.27
CA GLU A 484 -4.66 -1.93 -18.01
C GLU A 484 -5.64 -1.43 -16.94
N VAL A 485 -5.15 -0.94 -15.82
CA VAL A 485 -5.98 -0.48 -14.68
C VAL A 485 -6.85 0.71 -15.04
N VAL A 486 -6.32 1.71 -15.75
CA VAL A 486 -7.10 2.89 -16.18
C VAL A 486 -8.20 2.49 -17.18
N ALA A 487 -7.90 1.59 -18.11
CA ALA A 487 -8.90 1.09 -19.06
C ALA A 487 -10.02 0.34 -18.33
N ASP A 488 -9.68 -0.50 -17.38
CA ASP A 488 -10.66 -1.24 -16.56
C ASP A 488 -11.49 -0.32 -15.67
N HIS A 489 -10.88 0.67 -15.03
CA HIS A 489 -11.63 1.65 -14.24
C HIS A 489 -12.68 2.39 -15.08
N ARG A 490 -12.36 2.73 -16.32
CA ARG A 490 -13.32 3.38 -17.25
C ARG A 490 -14.46 2.44 -17.60
N ARG A 491 -14.15 1.21 -18.01
CA ARG A 491 -15.14 0.18 -18.34
C ARG A 491 -16.08 -0.10 -17.16
N ILE A 492 -15.54 -0.25 -15.94
CA ILE A 492 -16.32 -0.44 -14.70
C ILE A 492 -17.20 0.78 -14.42
N SER A 493 -16.68 2.01 -14.57
CA SER A 493 -17.47 3.23 -14.39
C SER A 493 -18.67 3.30 -15.33
N ASP A 494 -18.49 2.92 -16.59
CA ASP A 494 -19.55 2.95 -17.60
C ASP A 494 -20.61 1.89 -17.26
N GLU A 495 -20.21 0.66 -16.96
CA GLU A 495 -21.11 -0.42 -16.55
C GLU A 495 -21.94 -0.08 -15.30
N LEU A 496 -21.30 0.45 -14.26
CA LEU A 496 -21.99 0.84 -13.03
C LEU A 496 -22.96 2.01 -13.27
N THR A 497 -22.57 2.95 -14.12
CA THR A 497 -23.44 4.07 -14.50
C THR A 497 -24.69 3.58 -15.23
N GLU A 498 -24.56 2.63 -16.14
CA GLU A 498 -25.70 2.00 -16.84
C GLU A 498 -26.62 1.25 -15.86
N LEU A 499 -26.05 0.47 -14.91
CA LEU A 499 -26.83 -0.23 -13.88
C LEU A 499 -27.62 0.75 -13.00
N ILE A 500 -26.99 1.86 -12.57
CA ILE A 500 -27.64 2.90 -11.76
C ILE A 500 -28.78 3.53 -12.54
N HIS A 501 -28.55 3.96 -13.78
CA HIS A 501 -29.58 4.59 -14.61
C HIS A 501 -30.77 3.64 -14.85
N HIS A 502 -30.50 2.38 -15.18
CA HIS A 502 -31.55 1.39 -15.37
C HIS A 502 -32.41 1.20 -14.10
N ALA A 503 -31.78 1.07 -12.94
CA ALA A 503 -32.50 0.95 -11.68
C ALA A 503 -33.33 2.21 -11.36
N GLN A 504 -32.78 3.39 -11.61
CA GLN A 504 -33.45 4.67 -11.38
C GLN A 504 -34.64 4.90 -12.35
N GLU A 505 -34.50 4.50 -13.61
CA GLU A 505 -35.61 4.54 -14.59
C GLU A 505 -36.76 3.65 -14.16
N LEU A 506 -36.47 2.41 -13.73
CA LEU A 506 -37.50 1.52 -13.22
C LEU A 506 -38.20 2.05 -11.96
N LEU A 507 -37.44 2.72 -11.08
CA LEU A 507 -37.96 3.32 -9.83
C LEU A 507 -38.76 4.58 -10.10
N ALA A 508 -38.38 5.39 -11.08
CA ALA A 508 -39.11 6.62 -11.45
C ALA A 508 -40.46 6.30 -12.13
N GLY A 509 -40.48 5.28 -12.99
CA GLY A 509 -41.64 4.98 -13.82
C GLY A 509 -41.89 6.04 -14.89
N GLU A 510 -43.11 6.06 -15.45
CA GLU A 510 -43.53 7.04 -16.45
C GLU A 510 -44.25 8.21 -15.78
N GLY A 511 -44.03 9.45 -16.28
CA GLY A 511 -44.67 10.65 -15.75
C GLY A 511 -44.13 11.94 -16.35
N ASP A 512 -44.74 13.07 -15.96
CA ASP A 512 -44.42 14.41 -16.47
C ASP A 512 -43.50 15.21 -15.53
N GLU A 513 -43.22 14.69 -14.34
CA GLU A 513 -42.37 15.37 -13.35
C GLU A 513 -40.93 14.90 -13.41
N GLN A 514 -39.98 15.81 -13.26
CA GLN A 514 -38.57 15.49 -13.17
C GLN A 514 -38.25 14.97 -11.78
N VAL A 515 -37.83 13.71 -11.70
CA VAL A 515 -37.39 13.04 -10.45
C VAL A 515 -35.88 13.18 -10.30
N VAL A 516 -35.44 13.57 -9.12
CA VAL A 516 -34.04 13.61 -8.73
C VAL A 516 -33.77 12.47 -7.71
N PHE A 517 -32.77 11.69 -8.00
CA PHE A 517 -32.28 10.65 -7.09
C PHE A 517 -31.07 11.17 -6.30
N ASP A 518 -31.14 11.09 -4.99
CA ASP A 518 -30.07 11.53 -4.09
C ASP A 518 -29.63 10.39 -3.16
N SER A 519 -28.39 9.93 -3.33
CA SER A 519 -27.78 8.89 -2.49
C SER A 519 -27.13 9.46 -1.22
N SER A 520 -27.12 10.80 -1.05
CA SER A 520 -26.58 11.45 0.14
C SER A 520 -27.41 11.12 1.39
N PRO A 521 -26.78 10.83 2.54
CA PRO A 521 -27.49 10.62 3.79
C PRO A 521 -28.09 11.92 4.36
N MET A 522 -27.77 13.08 3.80
CA MET A 522 -28.22 14.41 4.23
C MET A 522 -28.98 15.14 3.12
N THR A 523 -30.01 15.89 3.50
CA THR A 523 -30.69 16.79 2.56
C THR A 523 -29.76 17.91 2.09
N ARG A 524 -29.83 18.23 0.82
CA ARG A 524 -29.10 19.34 0.18
C ARG A 524 -30.07 20.24 -0.53
N PRO A 525 -30.60 21.29 0.13
CA PRO A 525 -31.69 22.12 -0.43
C PRO A 525 -31.42 22.69 -1.82
N TRP A 526 -30.15 22.82 -2.22
CA TRP A 526 -29.74 23.28 -3.55
C TRP A 526 -29.68 22.15 -4.61
N ALA A 527 -29.79 20.88 -4.20
CA ALA A 527 -29.68 19.73 -5.10
C ALA A 527 -30.88 18.76 -4.96
N SER A 528 -31.32 18.50 -3.71
CA SER A 528 -32.43 17.59 -3.43
C SER A 528 -33.13 17.95 -2.13
N THR A 529 -34.43 17.76 -2.11
CA THR A 529 -35.28 17.95 -0.91
C THR A 529 -35.34 16.69 -0.03
N VAL A 530 -34.83 15.58 -0.52
CA VAL A 530 -34.81 14.28 0.14
C VAL A 530 -33.38 13.80 0.39
N ALA A 531 -33.19 12.98 1.41
CA ALA A 531 -31.95 12.28 1.70
C ALA A 531 -32.15 10.78 1.44
N MET A 532 -31.19 10.12 0.80
CA MET A 532 -31.21 8.71 0.41
C MET A 532 -32.56 8.31 -0.23
N GLY A 533 -32.97 9.02 -1.26
CA GLY A 533 -34.28 8.81 -1.86
C GLY A 533 -34.45 9.48 -3.23
N ALA A 534 -35.67 9.38 -3.72
CA ALA A 534 -36.13 10.06 -4.95
C ALA A 534 -37.17 11.14 -4.59
N GLY A 535 -37.06 12.29 -5.20
CA GLY A 535 -37.98 13.41 -5.01
C GLY A 535 -38.05 14.35 -6.21
N VAL A 536 -38.97 15.29 -6.17
CA VAL A 536 -39.06 16.32 -7.20
C VAL A 536 -37.91 17.32 -7.04
N ALA A 537 -37.34 17.78 -8.14
CA ALA A 537 -36.27 18.77 -8.15
C ALA A 537 -36.68 20.04 -7.33
N PRO A 538 -35.81 20.58 -6.49
CA PRO A 538 -36.14 21.77 -5.69
C PRO A 538 -36.30 23.00 -6.59
N THR A 539 -37.28 23.85 -6.25
CA THR A 539 -37.40 25.17 -6.86
C THR A 539 -36.46 26.14 -6.09
N ILE A 540 -35.44 26.64 -6.79
CA ILE A 540 -34.45 27.53 -6.19
C ILE A 540 -34.84 28.97 -6.44
N ALA A 541 -35.11 29.74 -5.37
CA ALA A 541 -35.61 31.12 -5.48
C ALA A 541 -34.48 32.15 -5.71
N HIS A 542 -33.22 31.81 -5.42
CA HIS A 542 -32.10 32.75 -5.56
C HIS A 542 -31.51 32.69 -6.97
N ARG A 543 -31.30 33.86 -7.58
CA ARG A 543 -30.61 34.02 -8.86
C ARG A 543 -29.16 34.43 -8.59
N VAL A 544 -28.23 33.93 -9.41
CA VAL A 544 -26.85 34.39 -9.38
C VAL A 544 -26.75 35.75 -10.07
N GLN A 545 -26.30 36.75 -9.31
CA GLN A 545 -25.93 38.06 -9.84
C GLN A 545 -24.47 38.04 -10.25
N ALA A 546 -24.12 38.68 -11.34
CA ALA A 546 -22.75 38.82 -11.77
C ALA A 546 -22.54 40.10 -12.57
N GLU A 547 -21.44 40.77 -12.31
CA GLU A 547 -21.04 42.00 -12.94
C GLU A 547 -19.56 42.02 -13.27
N ASP A 548 -19.18 42.75 -14.31
CA ASP A 548 -17.77 43.08 -14.60
C ASP A 548 -17.32 44.14 -13.59
N ALA A 549 -16.15 43.91 -12.98
CA ALA A 549 -15.47 44.87 -12.12
C ALA A 549 -14.28 45.50 -12.87
N ALA A 550 -13.68 46.54 -12.29
CA ALA A 550 -12.53 47.24 -12.92
C ALA A 550 -11.37 46.29 -13.26
N ASP A 551 -11.10 45.33 -12.36
CA ASP A 551 -10.00 44.39 -12.45
C ASP A 551 -10.44 42.93 -12.40
N GLY A 552 -11.62 42.61 -12.97
CA GLY A 552 -12.13 41.23 -12.98
C GLY A 552 -13.65 41.11 -12.89
N PHE A 553 -14.15 40.21 -12.01
CA PHE A 553 -15.55 39.82 -11.93
C PHE A 553 -16.04 39.69 -10.49
N VAL A 554 -17.28 40.08 -10.24
CA VAL A 554 -17.98 39.85 -8.97
C VAL A 554 -19.20 38.96 -9.21
N VAL A 555 -19.35 37.90 -8.45
CA VAL A 555 -20.46 36.94 -8.54
C VAL A 555 -21.08 36.75 -7.16
N ASP A 556 -22.41 36.89 -7.04
CA ASP A 556 -23.14 36.80 -5.77
C ASP A 556 -24.41 35.96 -5.95
N ASN A 557 -24.61 34.95 -5.14
CA ASN A 557 -25.82 34.12 -5.15
C ASN A 557 -26.66 34.27 -3.85
N GLY A 558 -26.30 35.24 -3.00
CA GLY A 558 -26.90 35.48 -1.71
C GLY A 558 -26.42 34.60 -0.55
N LEU A 559 -25.66 33.53 -0.83
CA LEU A 559 -25.04 32.64 0.17
C LEU A 559 -23.53 32.79 0.19
N LEU A 560 -22.94 33.22 -0.92
CA LEU A 560 -21.53 33.58 -1.03
C LEU A 560 -21.39 34.77 -2.02
N ARG A 561 -20.34 35.56 -1.81
CA ARG A 561 -19.89 36.59 -2.73
C ARG A 561 -18.46 36.34 -3.14
N LEU A 562 -18.23 36.06 -4.42
CA LEU A 562 -16.96 35.70 -5.02
C LEU A 562 -16.45 36.92 -5.85
N THR A 563 -15.20 37.34 -5.58
CA THR A 563 -14.47 38.28 -6.45
C THR A 563 -13.29 37.56 -7.07
N VAL A 564 -13.18 37.65 -8.38
CA VAL A 564 -12.11 37.02 -9.17
C VAL A 564 -11.45 38.10 -10.02
N ASP A 565 -10.11 38.12 -10.02
CA ASP A 565 -9.34 39.08 -10.83
C ASP A 565 -9.36 38.73 -12.32
N GLU A 566 -8.79 39.58 -13.15
CA GLU A 566 -8.71 39.41 -14.62
C GLU A 566 -7.91 38.15 -15.04
N HIS A 567 -7.10 37.59 -14.13
CA HIS A 567 -6.35 36.36 -14.32
C HIS A 567 -7.06 35.10 -13.82
N GLY A 568 -8.29 35.21 -13.30
CA GLY A 568 -9.08 34.07 -12.82
C GLY A 568 -8.69 33.57 -11.43
N LEU A 569 -8.02 34.41 -10.64
CA LEU A 569 -7.64 34.11 -9.27
C LEU A 569 -8.66 34.73 -8.30
N ILE A 570 -8.99 34.00 -7.23
CA ILE A 570 -9.96 34.45 -6.23
C ILE A 570 -9.26 35.45 -5.29
N THR A 571 -9.73 36.69 -5.28
CA THR A 571 -9.24 37.75 -4.39
C THR A 571 -10.10 37.91 -3.15
N HIS A 572 -11.41 37.59 -3.22
CA HIS A 572 -12.32 37.58 -2.08
C HIS A 572 -13.34 36.45 -2.21
N LEU A 573 -13.61 35.79 -1.10
CA LEU A 573 -14.65 34.81 -0.94
C LEU A 573 -15.38 35.10 0.39
N VAL A 574 -16.43 35.90 0.32
CA VAL A 574 -17.10 36.42 1.49
C VAL A 574 -18.35 35.60 1.78
N ASP A 575 -18.52 35.22 3.05
CA ASP A 575 -19.80 34.77 3.59
C ASP A 575 -20.67 35.98 3.94
N PRO A 576 -21.78 36.24 3.23
CA PRO A 576 -22.64 37.41 3.50
C PRO A 576 -23.29 37.41 4.88
N ALA A 577 -23.47 36.21 5.48
CA ALA A 577 -24.12 36.08 6.78
C ALA A 577 -23.21 36.54 7.94
N SER A 578 -21.93 36.22 7.89
CA SER A 578 -20.95 36.64 8.90
C SER A 578 -20.16 37.90 8.49
N GLY A 579 -20.13 38.24 7.21
CA GLY A 579 -19.30 39.28 6.66
C GLY A 579 -17.79 38.92 6.61
N ARG A 580 -17.44 37.66 6.91
CA ARG A 580 -16.05 37.17 6.91
C ARG A 580 -15.58 36.86 5.49
N ASP A 581 -14.38 37.30 5.17
CA ASP A 581 -13.67 36.92 3.97
C ASP A 581 -12.76 35.72 4.25
N ALA A 582 -12.89 34.69 3.45
CA ALA A 582 -12.06 33.49 3.56
C ALA A 582 -10.64 33.69 3.02
N ILE A 583 -10.42 34.69 2.14
CA ILE A 583 -9.11 34.95 1.53
C ILE A 583 -8.38 36.01 2.34
N PRO A 584 -7.13 35.78 2.79
CA PRO A 584 -6.35 36.81 3.48
C PRO A 584 -6.07 38.00 2.57
N ALA A 585 -6.05 39.19 3.13
CA ALA A 585 -5.79 40.41 2.36
C ALA A 585 -4.47 40.33 1.57
N GLY A 586 -4.56 40.62 0.26
CA GLY A 586 -3.42 40.56 -0.66
C GLY A 586 -3.03 39.17 -1.13
N GLN A 587 -3.71 38.11 -0.68
CA GLN A 587 -3.51 36.74 -1.16
C GLN A 587 -4.51 36.39 -2.28
N ARG A 588 -4.23 35.32 -3.02
CA ARG A 588 -5.04 34.85 -4.14
C ARG A 588 -5.29 33.35 -4.03
N GLY A 589 -6.56 32.95 -4.04
CA GLY A 589 -6.99 31.55 -4.06
C GLY A 589 -7.13 31.02 -5.48
N ASN A 590 -7.25 29.70 -5.62
CA ASN A 590 -7.30 29.00 -6.90
C ASN A 590 -6.01 29.17 -7.74
N LEU A 591 -4.85 29.28 -7.07
CA LEU A 591 -3.57 29.49 -7.73
C LEU A 591 -2.90 28.13 -8.01
N LEU A 592 -2.68 27.83 -9.29
CA LEU A 592 -1.85 26.70 -9.69
C LEU A 592 -0.37 27.04 -9.48
N GLN A 593 0.36 26.11 -8.90
CA GLN A 593 1.80 26.23 -8.63
C GLN A 593 2.52 25.02 -9.19
N ILE A 594 3.61 25.22 -9.91
CA ILE A 594 4.48 24.16 -10.40
C ILE A 594 5.80 24.18 -9.65
N HIS A 595 6.23 22.99 -9.23
CA HIS A 595 7.46 22.78 -8.48
C HIS A 595 8.34 21.76 -9.20
N PRO A 596 9.67 21.92 -9.20
CA PRO A 596 10.59 20.84 -9.58
C PRO A 596 10.46 19.66 -8.60
N ASP A 597 10.40 18.46 -9.12
CA ASP A 597 10.29 17.24 -8.33
C ASP A 597 11.42 16.27 -8.69
N PHE A 598 12.49 16.31 -7.91
CA PHE A 598 13.70 15.53 -8.08
C PHE A 598 14.06 14.85 -6.75
N PRO A 599 13.33 13.78 -6.36
CA PRO A 599 13.66 13.06 -5.14
C PRO A 599 15.05 12.42 -5.24
N ASN A 600 15.77 12.36 -4.12
CA ASN A 600 17.10 11.76 -4.06
C ASN A 600 17.12 10.28 -4.42
N MET A 601 16.04 9.57 -4.05
CA MET A 601 15.81 8.16 -4.33
C MET A 601 14.32 7.90 -4.53
N TRP A 602 13.95 6.79 -5.15
CA TRP A 602 12.57 6.33 -5.22
C TRP A 602 11.65 7.26 -6.03
N ASP A 603 12.06 7.60 -7.24
CA ASP A 603 11.40 8.54 -8.13
C ASP A 603 9.88 8.32 -8.29
N ALA A 604 9.42 7.06 -8.37
CA ALA A 604 8.00 6.72 -8.47
C ALA A 604 7.24 6.80 -7.13
N TRP A 605 7.93 6.89 -6.00
CA TRP A 605 7.33 6.81 -4.67
C TRP A 605 7.42 8.10 -3.87
N ASP A 606 8.54 8.82 -3.94
CA ASP A 606 8.80 9.89 -2.97
C ASP A 606 8.73 11.29 -3.56
N ILE A 607 8.51 12.24 -2.66
CA ILE A 607 8.68 13.68 -2.84
C ILE A 607 9.59 14.13 -1.71
N ASP A 608 10.72 14.79 -2.05
CA ASP A 608 11.61 15.38 -1.06
C ASP A 608 11.12 16.74 -0.59
N PRO A 609 11.34 17.15 0.69
CA PRO A 609 10.84 18.42 1.24
C PRO A 609 11.36 19.65 0.48
N PHE A 610 12.44 19.50 -0.26
CA PHE A 610 13.10 20.59 -1.00
C PHE A 610 12.29 21.12 -2.19
N TYR A 611 11.29 20.39 -2.68
CA TYR A 611 10.40 20.85 -3.74
C TYR A 611 9.76 22.21 -3.39
N ALA A 612 9.45 22.43 -2.11
CA ALA A 612 8.80 23.63 -1.62
C ALA A 612 9.68 24.91 -1.72
N ASN A 613 11.00 24.75 -1.90
CA ASN A 613 11.94 25.88 -2.00
C ASN A 613 11.89 26.54 -3.37
N ASN A 614 11.38 25.88 -4.38
CA ASN A 614 11.25 26.41 -5.73
C ASN A 614 9.79 26.28 -6.19
N VAL A 615 9.16 27.42 -6.43
CA VAL A 615 7.78 27.49 -6.89
C VAL A 615 7.67 28.48 -8.04
N THR A 616 6.90 28.08 -9.05
CA THR A 616 6.47 28.99 -10.11
C THR A 616 4.96 29.10 -10.05
N ASP A 617 4.48 30.29 -9.74
CA ASP A 617 3.05 30.60 -9.74
C ASP A 617 2.55 30.72 -11.19
N LEU A 618 1.45 30.03 -11.51
CA LEU A 618 0.79 30.13 -12.79
C LEU A 618 -0.34 31.17 -12.66
N ASP A 619 0.02 32.42 -12.61
CA ASP A 619 -0.88 33.57 -12.38
C ASP A 619 -1.18 34.38 -13.65
N ASP A 620 -0.67 33.96 -14.79
CA ASP A 620 -0.99 34.51 -16.10
C ASP A 620 -2.34 33.99 -16.65
N GLY A 621 -2.69 34.42 -17.82
CA GLY A 621 -3.95 34.07 -18.48
C GLY A 621 -4.98 35.19 -18.37
N ARG A 622 -6.04 35.08 -19.17
CA ARG A 622 -7.14 36.00 -19.14
C ARG A 622 -8.44 35.30 -18.90
N ALA A 623 -9.13 35.69 -17.84
CA ALA A 623 -10.39 35.11 -17.46
C ALA A 623 -11.54 35.67 -18.34
N THR A 624 -12.54 34.83 -18.53
CA THR A 624 -13.80 35.17 -19.22
C THR A 624 -14.98 34.68 -18.40
N MET A 625 -16.04 35.51 -18.36
CA MET A 625 -17.27 35.14 -17.66
C MET A 625 -18.35 34.72 -18.66
N SER A 626 -19.11 33.70 -18.33
CA SER A 626 -20.27 33.22 -19.11
C SER A 626 -21.43 32.83 -18.21
N ARG A 627 -22.64 32.84 -18.77
CA ARG A 627 -23.86 32.38 -18.09
C ARG A 627 -24.39 31.11 -18.79
N ASN A 628 -24.78 30.14 -17.98
CA ASN A 628 -25.48 28.96 -18.45
C ASN A 628 -26.74 28.78 -17.59
N GLY A 629 -27.90 29.18 -18.15
CA GLY A 629 -29.13 29.32 -17.38
C GLY A 629 -28.94 30.34 -16.24
N ASP A 630 -29.24 29.92 -15.02
CA ASP A 630 -29.12 30.76 -13.82
C ASP A 630 -27.73 30.67 -13.16
N SER A 631 -26.84 29.84 -13.67
CA SER A 631 -25.45 29.68 -13.18
C SER A 631 -24.48 30.62 -13.87
N VAL A 632 -23.42 31.02 -13.17
CA VAL A 632 -22.32 31.84 -13.72
C VAL A 632 -21.02 31.05 -13.62
N THR A 633 -20.25 31.07 -14.71
CA THR A 633 -18.93 30.40 -14.79
C THR A 633 -17.87 31.39 -15.24
N ILE A 634 -16.76 31.45 -14.49
CA ILE A 634 -15.54 32.18 -14.87
C ILE A 634 -14.51 31.15 -15.28
N SER A 635 -13.96 31.29 -16.49
CA SER A 635 -12.99 30.35 -17.03
C SER A 635 -11.67 31.02 -17.40
N VAL A 636 -10.56 30.36 -17.16
CA VAL A 636 -9.22 30.79 -17.52
C VAL A 636 -8.41 29.62 -18.06
N THR A 637 -7.55 29.86 -19.03
CA THR A 637 -6.60 28.88 -19.56
C THR A 637 -5.20 29.41 -19.39
N ARG A 638 -4.28 28.54 -18.92
CA ARG A 638 -2.85 28.79 -18.72
C ARG A 638 -2.04 27.78 -19.50
N THR A 639 -0.87 28.19 -19.96
CA THR A 639 0.12 27.30 -20.59
C THR A 639 1.41 27.40 -19.81
N PHE A 640 2.07 26.28 -19.61
CA PHE A 640 3.35 26.18 -18.91
C PHE A 640 4.14 25.00 -19.47
N GLY A 641 5.43 25.19 -19.76
CA GLY A 641 6.19 24.20 -20.49
C GLY A 641 5.49 23.75 -21.78
N ASP A 642 5.29 22.46 -21.92
CA ASP A 642 4.51 21.83 -23.02
C ASP A 642 3.05 21.53 -22.63
N SER A 643 2.64 21.97 -21.44
CA SER A 643 1.37 21.63 -20.81
C SER A 643 0.36 22.79 -20.85
N ARG A 644 -0.91 22.43 -20.60
CA ARG A 644 -2.02 23.38 -20.58
C ARG A 644 -3.00 23.04 -19.46
N ALA A 645 -3.41 24.04 -18.67
CA ALA A 645 -4.47 23.90 -17.69
C ALA A 645 -5.64 24.85 -17.99
N THR A 646 -6.87 24.32 -17.92
CA THR A 646 -8.10 25.13 -17.99
C THR A 646 -8.86 24.97 -16.68
N GLN A 647 -9.13 26.09 -16.02
CA GLN A 647 -9.92 26.14 -14.78
C GLN A 647 -11.23 26.85 -15.03
N SER A 648 -12.32 26.35 -14.40
CA SER A 648 -13.65 26.94 -14.45
C SER A 648 -14.21 27.02 -13.03
N LEU A 649 -14.52 28.24 -12.59
CA LEU A 649 -15.14 28.57 -11.32
C LEU A 649 -16.63 28.75 -11.55
N THR A 650 -17.51 27.89 -11.05
CA THR A 650 -18.94 27.95 -11.24
C THR A 650 -19.66 28.23 -9.94
N VAL A 651 -20.52 29.25 -9.93
CA VAL A 651 -21.44 29.57 -8.85
C VAL A 651 -22.87 29.25 -9.32
N ASN A 652 -23.55 28.41 -8.55
CA ASN A 652 -24.88 27.97 -8.83
C ASN A 652 -25.93 28.69 -7.94
N PRO A 653 -27.16 28.81 -8.35
CA PRO A 653 -28.22 29.31 -7.50
C PRO A 653 -28.40 28.43 -6.24
N GLY A 654 -28.48 29.06 -5.07
CA GLY A 654 -28.75 28.38 -3.80
C GLY A 654 -27.66 27.43 -3.29
N ASP A 655 -26.53 27.27 -4.01
CA ASP A 655 -25.41 26.45 -3.60
C ASP A 655 -24.38 27.31 -2.85
N PRO A 656 -24.04 27.01 -1.58
CA PRO A 656 -23.07 27.78 -0.80
C PRO A 656 -21.61 27.51 -1.20
N ARG A 657 -21.35 26.82 -2.31
CA ARG A 657 -20.03 26.41 -2.75
C ARG A 657 -19.64 27.05 -4.07
N VAL A 658 -18.35 27.34 -4.22
CA VAL A 658 -17.72 27.57 -5.53
C VAL A 658 -17.28 26.22 -6.08
N LYS A 659 -17.77 25.86 -7.26
CA LYS A 659 -17.40 24.64 -7.94
C LYS A 659 -16.22 24.91 -8.86
N VAL A 660 -15.06 24.31 -8.55
CA VAL A 660 -13.86 24.44 -9.35
C VAL A 660 -13.66 23.18 -10.17
N ARG A 661 -13.53 23.35 -11.51
CA ARG A 661 -13.13 22.28 -12.41
C ARG A 661 -11.80 22.63 -13.03
N THR A 662 -10.80 21.78 -12.81
CA THR A 662 -9.50 21.91 -13.44
C THR A 662 -9.31 20.78 -14.43
N HIS A 663 -8.99 21.11 -15.67
CA HIS A 663 -8.58 20.16 -16.70
C HIS A 663 -7.13 20.46 -17.06
N VAL A 664 -6.27 19.45 -16.98
CA VAL A 664 -4.84 19.56 -17.27
C VAL A 664 -4.50 18.61 -18.42
N ASP A 665 -3.91 19.15 -19.47
CA ASP A 665 -3.22 18.41 -20.52
C ASP A 665 -1.73 18.45 -20.16
N TRP A 666 -1.26 17.35 -19.54
CA TRP A 666 0.03 17.28 -18.84
C TRP A 666 1.10 16.64 -19.70
N HIS A 667 2.21 17.36 -19.90
CA HIS A 667 3.39 16.90 -20.65
C HIS A 667 4.71 17.17 -19.93
N GLU A 668 4.66 17.60 -18.67
CA GLU A 668 5.87 17.86 -17.87
C GLU A 668 6.47 16.58 -17.32
N ARG A 669 7.76 16.61 -17.08
CA ARG A 669 8.53 15.58 -16.36
C ARG A 669 9.15 16.22 -15.12
N ASP A 670 9.43 15.40 -14.12
CA ASP A 670 10.11 15.81 -12.88
C ASP A 670 9.49 17.10 -12.28
N SER A 671 8.16 17.13 -12.24
CA SER A 671 7.39 18.31 -11.86
C SER A 671 6.16 17.93 -11.05
N LEU A 672 5.87 18.69 -10.00
CA LEU A 672 4.70 18.55 -9.15
C LEU A 672 3.78 19.76 -9.35
N LEU A 673 2.52 19.52 -9.70
CA LEU A 673 1.49 20.55 -9.82
C LEU A 673 0.65 20.59 -8.55
N LYS A 674 0.54 21.75 -7.93
CA LYS A 674 -0.30 21.97 -6.74
C LYS A 674 -1.29 23.10 -6.96
N LEU A 675 -2.45 22.99 -6.30
CA LEU A 675 -3.49 24.02 -6.28
C LEU A 675 -3.50 24.67 -4.89
N SER A 676 -3.13 25.95 -4.81
CA SER A 676 -2.95 26.69 -3.57
C SER A 676 -4.21 27.46 -3.17
N TRP A 677 -4.59 27.31 -1.89
CA TRP A 677 -5.72 27.94 -1.24
C TRP A 677 -5.29 28.63 0.06
N PRO A 678 -4.97 29.95 0.02
CA PRO A 678 -4.77 30.72 1.25
C PRO A 678 -6.12 30.92 1.94
N VAL A 679 -6.15 30.73 3.27
CA VAL A 679 -7.37 30.81 4.08
C VAL A 679 -7.11 31.68 5.28
N ASP A 680 -7.94 32.71 5.49
CA ASP A 680 -7.83 33.65 6.63
C ASP A 680 -8.42 33.05 7.91
N VAL A 681 -7.78 31.99 8.38
CA VAL A 681 -8.11 31.27 9.63
C VAL A 681 -6.86 31.16 10.47
N HIS A 682 -6.98 31.51 11.75
CA HIS A 682 -5.92 31.41 12.75
C HIS A 682 -6.07 30.08 13.52
N THR A 683 -5.25 29.08 13.17
CA THR A 683 -5.29 27.77 13.80
C THR A 683 -3.91 27.14 13.84
N ASP A 684 -3.71 26.18 14.74
CA ASP A 684 -2.50 25.36 14.86
C ASP A 684 -2.68 23.93 14.28
N HIS A 685 -3.87 23.64 13.75
CA HIS A 685 -4.20 22.33 13.18
C HIS A 685 -5.16 22.44 11.99
N ALA A 686 -5.30 21.34 11.25
CA ALA A 686 -6.32 21.14 10.22
C ALA A 686 -6.87 19.71 10.31
N ASP A 687 -8.13 19.53 9.91
CA ASP A 687 -8.80 18.24 9.89
C ASP A 687 -8.81 17.67 8.47
N TYR A 688 -8.50 16.40 8.36
CA TYR A 688 -8.37 15.67 7.10
C TYR A 688 -9.29 14.45 7.11
N GLU A 689 -10.14 14.31 6.11
CA GLU A 689 -10.94 13.11 5.98
C GLU A 689 -10.05 11.90 5.71
N ILE A 690 -10.29 10.84 6.45
CA ILE A 690 -9.72 9.50 6.25
C ILE A 690 -10.86 8.47 6.22
N GLU A 691 -10.53 7.18 6.20
CA GLU A 691 -11.50 6.11 6.31
C GLU A 691 -12.32 6.24 7.60
N MET A 692 -13.63 6.09 7.47
CA MET A 692 -14.60 6.09 8.59
C MET A 692 -14.59 7.33 9.50
N GLY A 693 -13.86 8.39 9.15
CA GLY A 693 -13.79 9.59 9.98
C GLY A 693 -12.84 10.66 9.47
N HIS A 694 -12.17 11.33 10.38
CA HIS A 694 -11.14 12.32 10.09
C HIS A 694 -10.01 12.24 11.12
N ILE A 695 -8.88 12.79 10.74
CA ILE A 695 -7.72 12.95 11.62
C ILE A 695 -7.31 14.42 11.66
N THR A 696 -6.91 14.88 12.83
CA THR A 696 -6.38 16.23 13.03
C THR A 696 -4.86 16.19 12.99
N ARG A 697 -4.25 17.03 12.13
CA ARG A 697 -2.78 17.16 12.04
C ARG A 697 -2.34 18.61 12.27
N PRO A 698 -1.16 18.82 12.89
CA PRO A 698 -0.65 20.17 13.15
C PRO A 698 -0.30 20.90 11.83
N THR A 699 -0.44 22.24 11.87
CA THR A 699 0.00 23.13 10.79
C THR A 699 1.37 23.79 11.09
N HIS A 700 2.00 23.41 12.20
CA HIS A 700 3.31 23.84 12.66
C HIS A 700 4.36 22.72 12.53
N THR A 701 5.61 23.05 12.73
CA THR A 701 6.76 22.14 12.62
C THR A 701 7.58 22.12 13.91
N ASN A 702 6.92 21.98 15.07
CA ASN A 702 7.58 22.09 16.38
C ASN A 702 8.57 20.94 16.64
N THR A 703 8.29 19.77 16.10
CA THR A 703 9.12 18.56 16.25
C THR A 703 9.54 18.05 14.89
N SER A 704 10.51 17.14 14.85
CA SER A 704 10.87 16.40 13.62
C SER A 704 9.69 15.62 13.06
N TRP A 705 8.90 14.96 13.91
CA TRP A 705 7.65 14.28 13.52
C TRP A 705 6.67 15.18 12.79
N ASP A 706 6.50 16.44 13.25
CA ASP A 706 5.63 17.41 12.60
C ASP A 706 6.24 17.88 11.26
N ALA A 707 7.54 18.16 11.26
CA ALA A 707 8.24 18.69 10.08
C ALA A 707 8.30 17.70 8.92
N PHE A 708 8.46 16.40 9.21
CA PHE A 708 8.53 15.35 8.20
C PHE A 708 7.16 14.85 7.70
N ARG A 709 6.05 15.35 8.25
CA ARG A 709 4.69 15.21 7.71
C ARG A 709 4.34 16.35 6.74
N PHE A 710 5.26 16.78 5.89
CA PHE A 710 5.07 17.91 4.98
C PHE A 710 4.13 17.61 3.81
N GLU A 711 3.89 16.34 3.46
CA GLU A 711 2.85 15.86 2.57
C GLU A 711 2.07 14.77 3.29
N VAL A 712 0.74 14.86 3.26
CA VAL A 712 -0.18 13.92 3.92
C VAL A 712 -1.32 13.57 2.99
N HIS A 713 -1.99 12.45 3.26
CA HIS A 713 -3.20 12.10 2.53
C HIS A 713 -4.46 12.68 3.18
N ALA A 714 -5.44 12.97 2.36
CA ALA A 714 -6.84 13.12 2.74
C ALA A 714 -7.73 12.59 1.62
N HIS A 715 -8.93 12.11 1.96
CA HIS A 715 -9.84 11.58 0.98
C HIS A 715 -10.56 12.70 0.23
N ARG A 716 -11.76 13.08 0.67
CA ARG A 716 -12.64 13.99 -0.08
C ARG A 716 -12.52 15.44 0.32
N TRP A 717 -12.06 15.73 1.56
CA TRP A 717 -12.00 17.09 2.07
C TRP A 717 -10.89 17.29 3.11
N VAL A 718 -10.46 18.56 3.19
CA VAL A 718 -9.66 19.13 4.27
C VAL A 718 -10.43 20.32 4.84
N TYR A 719 -10.45 20.46 6.17
CA TYR A 719 -11.14 21.52 6.87
C TYR A 719 -10.18 22.29 7.76
N ILE A 720 -10.19 23.62 7.61
CA ILE A 720 -9.36 24.55 8.39
C ILE A 720 -10.30 25.48 9.13
N SER A 721 -10.26 25.49 10.45
CA SER A 721 -11.22 26.21 11.27
C SER A 721 -10.63 26.88 12.50
N GLU A 722 -11.34 27.90 12.96
CA GLU A 722 -11.20 28.57 14.25
C GLU A 722 -12.58 28.72 14.87
N PRO A 723 -12.73 29.09 16.15
CA PRO A 723 -14.03 29.27 16.76
C PRO A 723 -14.93 30.23 15.96
N GLY A 724 -16.04 29.71 15.45
CA GLY A 724 -17.07 30.46 14.73
C GLY A 724 -16.84 30.67 13.24
N PHE A 725 -15.74 30.19 12.66
CA PHE A 725 -15.48 30.27 11.22
C PHE A 725 -14.59 29.15 10.72
N GLY A 726 -14.81 28.69 9.51
CA GLY A 726 -13.95 27.69 8.87
C GLY A 726 -14.21 27.54 7.38
N VAL A 727 -13.23 26.98 6.69
CA VAL A 727 -13.27 26.72 5.26
C VAL A 727 -12.97 25.26 4.99
N ALA A 728 -13.86 24.61 4.25
CA ALA A 728 -13.65 23.25 3.75
C ALA A 728 -13.29 23.29 2.26
N ILE A 729 -12.24 22.56 1.91
CA ILE A 729 -11.83 22.33 0.51
C ILE A 729 -12.08 20.87 0.20
N ALA A 730 -12.98 20.61 -0.75
CA ALA A 730 -13.32 19.25 -1.15
C ALA A 730 -12.85 18.98 -2.59
N ASN A 731 -12.48 17.73 -2.87
CA ASN A 731 -12.03 17.30 -4.19
C ASN A 731 -12.64 15.97 -4.63
N SER A 732 -12.54 15.65 -5.93
CA SER A 732 -13.12 14.45 -6.52
C SER A 732 -12.10 13.36 -6.87
N GLY A 733 -10.78 13.56 -6.65
CA GLY A 733 -9.80 12.58 -7.11
C GLY A 733 -8.36 12.75 -6.64
N THR A 734 -8.01 13.85 -5.98
CA THR A 734 -6.69 14.04 -5.37
C THR A 734 -6.66 13.52 -3.94
N TYR A 735 -5.49 13.09 -3.46
CA TYR A 735 -5.29 12.63 -2.09
C TYR A 735 -4.12 13.34 -1.39
N GLY A 736 -3.12 13.84 -2.14
CA GLY A 736 -1.97 14.53 -1.56
C GLY A 736 -2.31 15.95 -1.10
N TRP A 737 -1.95 16.29 0.14
CA TRP A 737 -2.23 17.56 0.76
C TRP A 737 -1.06 18.07 1.59
N ASN A 738 -0.94 19.39 1.59
CA ASN A 738 -0.09 20.12 2.52
C ASN A 738 -0.89 21.28 3.11
N VAL A 739 -0.90 21.43 4.42
CA VAL A 739 -1.45 22.62 5.09
C VAL A 739 -0.37 23.25 5.94
N SER A 740 -0.02 24.49 5.63
CA SER A 740 1.01 25.25 6.33
C SER A 740 0.47 26.55 6.91
N ARG A 741 1.13 27.05 7.94
CA ARG A 741 0.77 28.25 8.67
C ARG A 741 1.74 29.39 8.30
N HIS A 742 1.21 30.58 8.09
CA HIS A 742 1.96 31.75 7.67
C HIS A 742 1.67 32.95 8.60
N PRO A 743 2.69 33.77 8.96
CA PRO A 743 2.48 34.96 9.78
C PRO A 743 1.82 36.10 9.01
N LYS A 744 1.08 36.98 9.70
CA LYS A 744 0.58 38.26 9.20
C LYS A 744 1.49 39.39 9.66
N ASP A 745 1.66 40.45 8.86
CA ASP A 745 2.48 41.62 9.19
C ASP A 745 1.98 42.34 10.45
N ASN A 746 0.68 42.31 10.72
CA ASN A 746 0.03 42.97 11.85
C ASN A 746 -0.17 42.06 13.08
N GLY A 747 0.47 40.91 13.10
CA GLY A 747 0.29 39.86 14.10
C GLY A 747 -0.85 38.88 13.76
N GLY A 748 -0.76 37.67 14.34
CA GLY A 748 -1.63 36.56 13.97
C GLY A 748 -1.10 35.74 12.80
N THR A 749 -1.89 34.80 12.30
CA THR A 749 -1.52 33.90 11.20
C THR A 749 -2.69 33.65 10.26
N TRP A 750 -2.39 33.13 9.12
CA TRP A 750 -3.32 32.52 8.15
C TRP A 750 -2.77 31.18 7.70
N SER A 751 -3.56 30.39 7.05
CA SER A 751 -3.18 29.05 6.62
C SER A 751 -3.19 28.92 5.10
N VAL A 752 -2.37 28.04 4.56
CA VAL A 752 -2.39 27.68 3.13
C VAL A 752 -2.62 26.18 3.02
N ALA A 753 -3.71 25.79 2.37
CA ALA A 753 -3.89 24.41 1.92
C ALA A 753 -3.41 24.29 0.47
N ARG A 754 -2.66 23.23 0.17
CA ARG A 754 -2.26 22.86 -1.20
C ARG A 754 -2.64 21.41 -1.46
N ALA A 755 -3.37 21.19 -2.55
CA ALA A 755 -3.81 19.88 -3.01
C ALA A 755 -3.04 19.45 -4.26
#